data_8519f358c45f794dfe2826a7a185d877
#
_entry.id   8519f358c45f794dfe2826a7a185d877
#
_cell.length_a   1.000
_cell.length_b   1.000
_cell.length_c   1.000
_cell.angle_alpha   90.00
_cell.angle_beta   90.00
_cell.angle_gamma   90.00
#
_symmetry.space_group_name_H-M   'P 1'
#
loop_
_entity.id
_entity.type
_entity.pdbx_description
1 polymer ?
#
loop_
_entity_poly.entity_id
_entity_poly.type
_entity_poly.pdbx_seq_one_letter_code
_entity_poly.pdbx_strand_id
1 'polypeptide(L)'
;MKVKTPRSAGGWGAILFSLKWAHRSGGLLPMLRALASKNSCKSCALGMGGQQGGMRNEKGSFPEVCNKSFLAQASDMQEALPANFFKIHDISTLSQWSPLQLELSGRLTQPVLCEPDNTHYRSISWDEAIDRIVAKIKATLPDRTFFYSSGRSSNEAGFLLQLFARSFGTNNVNNCSFYCHQASGVGMSQSLGTGTATVQLEDLDATDFIFLIGANPASNHPRFMRTLMEIRRRGGKVVVINPAREPGLENFSVPSDIKSLLFGSEIASDYVQPHIGGDIGLLKGIGKALLEFSEKDTGVLYPEFIENHTNNFSAYKKDLEATSWEHLEASSGVKRDTMHDLARKYSRAKNVVFAWAMGITHHSHGVENVHSIVNLALLRGMVGRKNAGLLPLRGHSNVQGIGSIGFTPQLKQEIFNKLESSYGLSLPSQKGLDTLACMEASHQGKFDFAWNLGGNLFGSNPDSRFTTTALSKIDFVLYMNTTLNQGHILGRGKTTLILPVLARDEEPQPTTQESMFSYIRMSDGGKPRHIGPRSEVSVIAEIAGKLLPPHPIPWKELREHENIRKMIGSIVPGFEKMLTIDESKKEFHIDGRTLHSPQFPTANGKAKFQVCPLPDISNGTSAKNNFTLMTVRSEGQFNTVVYELQDRYRGIRSRDVVLMNPEDILSGGFREGQKVTVKNATGELAGLKIHPFPIRSGNILMYYPEANVLVPRNHDTQSKTPSFKSINVVLMREE
;
A
#
# COMPACT_ATOMS: atom_id res chain seq x y z
N MET A 1 -27.72 10.01 19.94
CA MET A 1 -26.58 9.28 20.51
C MET A 1 -25.32 10.14 20.37
N LYS A 2 -24.57 10.43 21.45
CA LYS A 2 -23.32 11.23 21.31
C LYS A 2 -22.16 10.32 20.92
N VAL A 3 -21.53 10.58 19.78
CA VAL A 3 -20.32 9.89 19.37
C VAL A 3 -19.16 10.35 20.26
N LYS A 4 -18.52 9.41 20.96
CA LYS A 4 -17.34 9.69 21.82
C LYS A 4 -16.06 9.39 21.05
N THR A 5 -15.70 10.22 20.06
CA THR A 5 -14.40 10.15 19.42
C THR A 5 -13.39 11.08 20.11
N PRO A 6 -12.10 10.75 20.12
CA PRO A 6 -11.05 11.67 20.55
C PRO A 6 -11.11 12.99 19.79
N ARG A 7 -10.84 14.10 20.45
CA ARG A 7 -10.86 15.45 19.82
C ARG A 7 -9.64 15.69 18.92
N SER A 8 -8.55 14.97 19.15
CA SER A 8 -7.30 15.06 18.39
C SER A 8 -6.60 13.73 18.35
N ALA A 9 -5.84 13.47 17.29
CA ALA A 9 -4.95 12.33 17.18
C ALA A 9 -3.48 12.75 17.32
N GLY A 10 -2.55 11.80 17.51
CA GLY A 10 -1.12 12.07 17.67
C GLY A 10 -0.73 12.51 19.09
N GLY A 11 0.11 13.54 19.18
CA GLY A 11 0.49 14.20 20.44
C GLY A 11 1.17 13.29 21.47
N TRP A 12 0.93 13.59 22.75
CA TRP A 12 1.47 12.82 23.88
C TRP A 12 1.12 11.34 23.84
N GLY A 13 -0.09 10.99 23.36
CA GLY A 13 -0.49 9.60 23.19
C GLY A 13 0.42 8.82 22.23
N ALA A 14 0.87 9.44 21.15
CA ALA A 14 1.80 8.84 20.21
C ALA A 14 3.22 8.71 20.79
N ILE A 15 3.66 9.72 21.59
CA ILE A 15 4.96 9.69 22.27
C ILE A 15 4.99 8.56 23.30
N LEU A 16 4.02 8.50 24.22
CA LEU A 16 3.93 7.46 25.25
C LEU A 16 3.88 6.05 24.63
N PHE A 17 3.14 5.92 23.55
CA PHE A 17 3.08 4.67 22.80
C PHE A 17 4.43 4.26 22.21
N SER A 18 5.16 5.20 21.62
CA SER A 18 6.50 4.95 21.09
C SER A 18 7.49 4.55 22.18
N LEU A 19 7.41 5.20 23.35
CA LEU A 19 8.23 4.85 24.53
C LEU A 19 7.91 3.44 25.05
N LYS A 20 6.61 3.05 25.13
CA LYS A 20 6.19 1.71 25.50
C LYS A 20 6.81 0.65 24.58
N TRP A 21 6.78 0.90 23.27
CA TRP A 21 7.36 -0.02 22.29
C TRP A 21 8.90 -0.06 22.34
N ALA A 22 9.55 1.09 22.53
CA ALA A 22 10.99 1.12 22.73
C ALA A 22 11.43 0.31 23.97
N HIS A 23 10.68 0.42 25.07
CA HIS A 23 10.95 -0.37 26.28
C HIS A 23 10.85 -1.88 26.02
N ARG A 24 9.81 -2.32 25.30
CA ARG A 24 9.61 -3.73 24.91
C ARG A 24 10.70 -4.28 23.99
N SER A 25 11.43 -3.41 23.31
CA SER A 25 12.44 -3.77 22.30
C SER A 25 13.88 -3.54 22.81
N GLY A 26 14.11 -3.74 24.11
CA GLY A 26 15.44 -3.60 24.72
C GLY A 26 15.79 -2.21 25.22
N GLY A 27 14.83 -1.27 25.24
CA GLY A 27 15.00 0.06 25.80
C GLY A 27 15.10 1.19 24.80
N LEU A 28 15.05 2.43 25.31
CA LEU A 28 15.02 3.64 24.47
C LEU A 28 16.35 3.88 23.72
N LEU A 29 17.49 3.65 24.37
CA LEU A 29 18.80 3.88 23.75
C LEU A 29 19.08 2.95 22.55
N PRO A 30 18.89 1.63 22.62
CA PRO A 30 18.98 0.76 21.45
C PRO A 30 18.03 1.17 20.31
N MET A 31 16.79 1.52 20.64
CA MET A 31 15.80 1.98 19.66
C MET A 31 16.27 3.27 18.96
N LEU A 32 16.73 4.28 19.71
CA LEU A 32 17.22 5.54 19.13
C LEU A 32 18.46 5.33 18.28
N ARG A 33 19.40 4.45 18.70
CA ARG A 33 20.58 4.09 17.89
C ARG A 33 20.16 3.45 16.56
N ALA A 34 19.20 2.52 16.60
CA ALA A 34 18.69 1.87 15.38
C ALA A 34 18.00 2.89 14.44
N LEU A 35 17.18 3.80 14.97
CA LEU A 35 16.52 4.83 14.19
C LEU A 35 17.46 5.91 13.66
N ALA A 36 18.56 6.21 14.37
CA ALA A 36 19.56 7.21 13.99
C ALA A 36 20.60 6.67 13.01
N SER A 37 20.68 5.35 12.83
CA SER A 37 21.62 4.72 11.89
C SER A 37 21.36 5.17 10.45
N LYS A 38 22.36 5.03 9.56
CA LYS A 38 22.24 5.30 8.13
C LYS A 38 21.40 4.24 7.42
N ASN A 39 20.20 4.00 7.94
CA ASN A 39 19.23 3.06 7.40
C ASN A 39 17.92 3.75 7.06
N SER A 40 17.33 3.36 5.94
CA SER A 40 16.04 3.84 5.50
C SER A 40 14.91 3.21 6.31
N CYS A 41 13.88 3.98 6.63
CA CYS A 41 12.70 3.50 7.32
C CYS A 41 12.00 2.37 6.55
N LYS A 42 11.62 1.32 7.26
CA LYS A 42 10.98 0.11 6.72
C LYS A 42 9.44 0.16 6.71
N SER A 43 8.84 1.28 7.16
CA SER A 43 7.39 1.39 7.26
C SER A 43 6.76 1.79 5.93
N CYS A 44 6.57 3.08 5.69
CA CYS A 44 5.79 3.58 4.56
C CYS A 44 6.65 4.17 3.45
N ALA A 45 6.02 4.32 2.27
CA ALA A 45 6.67 4.85 1.07
C ALA A 45 7.00 6.35 1.13
N LEU A 46 6.57 7.10 2.16
CA LEU A 46 7.01 8.47 2.37
C LEU A 46 8.54 8.51 2.56
N GLY A 47 9.09 7.46 3.18
CA GLY A 47 10.53 7.30 3.33
C GLY A 47 11.16 8.29 4.32
N MET A 48 12.20 7.90 4.98
CA MET A 48 13.14 8.73 5.75
C MET A 48 14.42 7.94 5.99
N GLY A 49 15.45 8.56 6.48
CA GLY A 49 16.74 7.92 6.71
C GLY A 49 17.49 7.70 5.40
N GLY A 50 18.53 6.89 5.45
CA GLY A 50 19.47 6.66 4.37
C GLY A 50 20.80 7.33 4.61
N GLN A 51 21.53 7.70 3.57
CA GLN A 51 22.92 8.16 3.68
C GLN A 51 23.09 9.51 4.39
N GLN A 52 22.06 10.36 4.37
CA GLN A 52 22.03 11.60 5.16
C GLN A 52 21.88 11.36 6.67
N GLY A 53 21.69 10.14 7.09
CA GLY A 53 21.44 9.72 8.47
C GLY A 53 19.98 9.41 8.75
N GLY A 54 19.77 8.59 9.77
CA GLY A 54 18.43 8.20 10.20
C GLY A 54 17.61 9.40 10.69
N MET A 55 16.29 9.27 10.67
CA MET A 55 15.32 10.29 11.06
C MET A 55 15.44 11.62 10.27
N ARG A 56 15.96 11.57 9.03
CA ARG A 56 15.98 12.70 8.09
C ARG A 56 15.17 12.38 6.85
N ASN A 57 14.53 13.38 6.26
CA ASN A 57 13.92 13.24 4.93
C ASN A 57 14.91 13.65 3.82
N GLU A 58 14.53 13.57 2.55
CA GLU A 58 15.36 13.95 1.40
C GLU A 58 15.76 15.42 1.40
N LYS A 59 15.01 16.29 2.09
CA LYS A 59 15.30 17.71 2.28
C LYS A 59 16.31 17.98 3.42
N GLY A 60 16.73 16.91 4.14
CA GLY A 60 17.60 17.01 5.30
C GLY A 60 16.88 17.44 6.59
N SER A 61 15.57 17.61 6.60
CA SER A 61 14.80 18.00 7.79
C SER A 61 14.94 16.95 8.91
N PHE A 62 15.05 17.40 10.17
CA PHE A 62 15.23 16.59 11.38
C PHE A 62 14.43 17.19 12.55
N PRO A 63 13.84 16.40 13.44
CA PRO A 63 13.64 14.94 13.33
C PRO A 63 12.43 14.56 12.48
N GLU A 64 12.61 13.56 11.63
CA GLU A 64 11.57 12.96 10.81
C GLU A 64 11.26 11.53 11.30
N VAL A 65 10.48 11.40 12.36
CA VAL A 65 10.15 10.12 12.99
C VAL A 65 8.66 10.08 13.34
N CYS A 66 8.08 8.89 13.35
CA CYS A 66 6.68 8.68 13.74
C CYS A 66 6.50 7.35 14.49
N ASN A 67 5.34 7.17 15.12
CA ASN A 67 5.01 5.93 15.81
C ASN A 67 5.12 4.67 14.92
N LYS A 68 4.85 4.77 13.60
CA LYS A 68 5.01 3.64 12.68
C LYS A 68 6.46 3.21 12.50
N SER A 69 7.41 4.16 12.49
CA SER A 69 8.84 3.82 12.43
C SER A 69 9.31 3.11 13.70
N PHE A 70 8.81 3.52 14.87
CA PHE A 70 9.04 2.80 16.13
C PHE A 70 8.48 1.38 16.09
N LEU A 71 7.24 1.20 15.64
CA LEU A 71 6.59 -0.12 15.55
C LEU A 71 7.35 -1.06 14.62
N ALA A 72 7.69 -0.60 13.42
CA ALA A 72 8.42 -1.43 12.45
C ALA A 72 9.82 -1.80 12.96
N GLN A 73 10.50 -0.86 13.64
CA GLN A 73 11.81 -1.12 14.23
C GLN A 73 11.69 -2.08 15.42
N ALA A 74 10.68 -1.90 16.27
CA ALA A 74 10.42 -2.75 17.43
C ALA A 74 10.10 -4.19 17.03
N SER A 75 9.33 -4.38 15.96
CA SER A 75 9.05 -5.73 15.42
C SER A 75 10.34 -6.47 15.02
N ASP A 76 11.28 -5.77 14.39
CA ASP A 76 12.56 -6.35 13.97
C ASP A 76 13.56 -6.55 15.15
N MET A 77 13.33 -5.86 16.28
CA MET A 77 14.16 -5.93 17.49
C MET A 77 13.64 -6.90 18.55
N GLN A 78 12.61 -7.68 18.24
CA GLN A 78 12.08 -8.68 19.17
C GLN A 78 13.11 -9.77 19.47
N GLU A 79 12.98 -10.40 20.65
CA GLU A 79 13.71 -11.61 21.00
C GLU A 79 13.41 -12.75 20.03
N ALA A 80 14.29 -13.74 20.00
CA ALA A 80 14.09 -14.94 19.20
C ALA A 80 12.83 -15.71 19.64
N LEU A 81 12.15 -16.29 18.66
CA LEU A 81 11.08 -17.25 18.93
C LEU A 81 11.63 -18.39 19.80
N PRO A 82 10.97 -18.78 20.92
CA PRO A 82 11.45 -19.84 21.79
C PRO A 82 11.74 -21.15 21.02
N ALA A 83 12.86 -21.80 21.31
CA ALA A 83 13.30 -23.00 20.57
C ALA A 83 12.30 -24.17 20.60
N ASN A 84 11.46 -24.25 21.64
CA ASN A 84 10.41 -25.26 21.78
C ASN A 84 9.02 -24.78 21.31
N PHE A 85 8.93 -23.59 20.72
CA PHE A 85 7.65 -22.96 20.34
C PHE A 85 6.79 -23.89 19.49
N PHE A 86 7.33 -24.45 18.41
CA PHE A 86 6.60 -25.33 17.52
C PHE A 86 6.41 -26.77 18.07
N LYS A 87 7.06 -27.12 19.18
CA LYS A 87 6.75 -28.37 19.90
C LYS A 87 5.53 -28.23 20.82
N ILE A 88 5.28 -27.00 21.31
CA ILE A 88 4.18 -26.69 22.23
C ILE A 88 2.91 -26.29 21.46
N HIS A 89 3.05 -25.58 20.37
CA HIS A 89 1.94 -25.01 19.60
C HIS A 89 1.79 -25.73 18.27
N ASP A 90 0.72 -26.51 18.16
CA ASP A 90 0.29 -27.07 16.87
C ASP A 90 -0.40 -26.03 15.98
N ILE A 91 -0.63 -26.38 14.74
CA ILE A 91 -1.26 -25.48 13.74
C ILE A 91 -2.69 -25.15 14.14
N SER A 92 -3.42 -26.08 14.76
CA SER A 92 -4.78 -25.84 15.20
C SER A 92 -4.82 -24.76 16.27
N THR A 93 -3.95 -24.84 17.26
CA THR A 93 -3.78 -23.80 18.30
C THR A 93 -3.39 -22.46 17.69
N LEU A 94 -2.39 -22.45 16.80
CA LEU A 94 -1.93 -21.23 16.16
C LEU A 94 -2.98 -20.60 15.24
N SER A 95 -3.90 -21.37 14.70
CA SER A 95 -5.01 -20.88 13.87
C SER A 95 -6.01 -20.01 14.64
N GLN A 96 -6.06 -20.15 15.95
CA GLN A 96 -6.90 -19.36 16.84
C GLN A 96 -6.21 -18.05 17.30
N TRP A 97 -4.90 -17.93 17.03
CA TRP A 97 -4.15 -16.74 17.41
C TRP A 97 -4.50 -15.55 16.51
N SER A 98 -4.65 -14.40 17.15
CA SER A 98 -4.81 -13.14 16.42
C SER A 98 -3.53 -12.76 15.64
N PRO A 99 -3.64 -11.92 14.60
CA PRO A 99 -2.46 -11.38 13.91
C PRO A 99 -1.43 -10.77 14.85
N LEU A 100 -1.89 -10.11 15.92
CA LEU A 100 -1.03 -9.52 16.94
C LEU A 100 -0.24 -10.57 17.73
N GLN A 101 -0.87 -11.67 18.14
CA GLN A 101 -0.20 -12.73 18.91
C GLN A 101 0.89 -13.41 18.07
N LEU A 102 0.61 -13.66 16.77
CA LEU A 102 1.59 -14.24 15.85
C LEU A 102 2.77 -13.27 15.65
N GLU A 103 2.52 -11.97 15.39
CA GLU A 103 3.58 -10.97 15.22
C GLU A 103 4.46 -10.82 16.46
N LEU A 104 3.88 -10.88 17.64
CA LEU A 104 4.59 -10.71 18.93
C LEU A 104 5.18 -12.01 19.50
N SER A 105 5.09 -13.13 18.81
CA SER A 105 5.67 -14.40 19.27
C SER A 105 7.20 -14.42 19.24
N GLY A 106 7.82 -13.54 18.44
CA GLY A 106 9.27 -13.37 18.34
C GLY A 106 9.82 -13.53 16.92
N ARG A 107 11.13 -13.33 16.80
CA ARG A 107 11.87 -13.45 15.53
C ARG A 107 12.11 -14.91 15.19
N LEU A 108 11.83 -15.28 13.94
CA LEU A 108 12.22 -16.56 13.39
C LEU A 108 13.75 -16.66 13.30
N THR A 109 14.34 -17.77 13.74
CA THR A 109 15.80 -17.96 13.75
C THR A 109 16.26 -19.23 13.05
N GLN A 110 15.36 -20.16 12.78
CA GLN A 110 15.65 -21.41 12.07
C GLN A 110 14.63 -21.66 10.98
N PRO A 111 15.02 -22.30 9.87
CA PRO A 111 14.06 -22.81 8.89
C PRO A 111 13.11 -23.79 9.56
N VAL A 112 11.81 -23.64 9.29
CA VAL A 112 10.78 -24.54 9.84
C VAL A 112 9.90 -25.08 8.72
N LEU A 113 9.65 -26.37 8.78
CA LEU A 113 8.95 -27.18 7.78
C LEU A 113 7.70 -27.80 8.37
N CYS A 114 6.61 -27.75 7.62
CA CYS A 114 5.42 -28.56 7.88
C CYS A 114 5.09 -29.34 6.61
N GLU A 115 5.15 -30.66 6.72
CA GLU A 115 4.83 -31.62 5.66
C GLU A 115 3.35 -32.02 5.71
N PRO A 116 2.80 -32.66 4.68
CA PRO A 116 1.45 -33.20 4.73
C PRO A 116 1.24 -34.08 5.99
N ASP A 117 0.05 -34.01 6.56
CA ASP A 117 -0.36 -34.76 7.76
C ASP A 117 0.34 -34.39 9.06
N ASN A 118 1.34 -33.50 9.05
CA ASN A 118 1.95 -32.97 10.24
C ASN A 118 1.08 -31.88 10.89
N THR A 119 0.88 -32.01 12.20
CA THR A 119 0.15 -31.01 13.00
C THR A 119 1.04 -29.87 13.50
N HIS A 120 2.36 -30.02 13.42
CA HIS A 120 3.35 -29.06 13.92
C HIS A 120 4.38 -28.72 12.85
N TYR A 121 4.93 -27.51 12.95
CA TYR A 121 6.18 -27.19 12.27
C TYR A 121 7.35 -27.85 12.98
N ARG A 122 8.35 -28.33 12.24
CA ARG A 122 9.63 -28.80 12.78
C ARG A 122 10.79 -27.96 12.26
N SER A 123 11.77 -27.69 13.08
CA SER A 123 13.01 -27.05 12.67
C SER A 123 13.84 -28.00 11.80
N ILE A 124 14.45 -27.43 10.76
CA ILE A 124 15.37 -28.12 9.86
C ILE A 124 16.65 -27.31 9.67
N SER A 125 17.70 -27.93 9.15
CA SER A 125 18.92 -27.21 8.78
C SER A 125 18.69 -26.33 7.53
N TRP A 126 19.57 -25.35 7.32
CA TRP A 126 19.56 -24.55 6.11
C TRP A 126 19.87 -25.39 4.86
N ASP A 127 20.78 -26.38 4.98
CA ASP A 127 21.14 -27.25 3.86
C ASP A 127 19.95 -28.13 3.46
N GLU A 128 19.24 -28.76 4.43
CA GLU A 128 18.01 -29.48 4.17
C GLU A 128 16.95 -28.57 3.50
N ALA A 129 16.80 -27.34 4.00
CA ALA A 129 15.83 -26.40 3.44
C ALA A 129 16.13 -26.04 2.00
N ILE A 130 17.38 -25.68 1.69
CA ILE A 130 17.83 -25.34 0.32
C ILE A 130 17.69 -26.51 -0.64
N ASP A 131 18.12 -27.71 -0.21
CA ASP A 131 18.05 -28.91 -1.06
C ASP A 131 16.60 -29.31 -1.38
N ARG A 132 15.68 -29.19 -0.41
CA ARG A 132 14.24 -29.41 -0.63
C ARG A 132 13.63 -28.40 -1.63
N ILE A 133 14.01 -27.11 -1.53
CA ILE A 133 13.55 -26.06 -2.47
C ILE A 133 14.06 -26.38 -3.87
N VAL A 134 15.35 -26.64 -4.02
CA VAL A 134 15.99 -26.96 -5.30
C VAL A 134 15.37 -28.19 -5.92
N ALA A 135 15.20 -29.29 -5.16
CA ALA A 135 14.57 -30.50 -5.63
C ALA A 135 13.14 -30.28 -6.11
N LYS A 136 12.32 -29.50 -5.33
CA LYS A 136 10.93 -29.23 -5.70
C LYS A 136 10.84 -28.35 -6.96
N ILE A 137 11.62 -27.27 -7.07
CA ILE A 137 11.60 -26.40 -8.26
C ILE A 137 12.07 -27.17 -9.49
N LYS A 138 13.13 -27.99 -9.36
CA LYS A 138 13.67 -28.82 -10.45
C LYS A 138 12.65 -29.82 -10.99
N ALA A 139 11.75 -30.31 -10.13
CA ALA A 139 10.68 -31.25 -10.49
C ALA A 139 9.39 -30.53 -10.94
N THR A 140 9.38 -29.19 -10.99
CA THR A 140 8.17 -28.40 -11.31
C THR A 140 8.37 -27.66 -12.63
N LEU A 141 7.35 -27.68 -13.50
CA LEU A 141 7.37 -26.88 -14.73
C LEU A 141 7.28 -25.38 -14.40
N PRO A 142 7.97 -24.49 -15.12
CA PRO A 142 7.96 -23.05 -14.87
C PRO A 142 6.55 -22.45 -14.75
N ASP A 143 5.62 -22.80 -15.64
CA ASP A 143 4.25 -22.31 -15.63
C ASP A 143 3.43 -22.78 -14.44
N ARG A 144 3.89 -23.82 -13.72
CA ARG A 144 3.28 -24.31 -12.49
C ARG A 144 3.89 -23.69 -11.23
N THR A 145 4.58 -22.54 -11.40
CA THR A 145 5.17 -21.77 -10.30
C THR A 145 4.70 -20.32 -10.31
N PHE A 146 4.61 -19.70 -9.14
CA PHE A 146 4.51 -18.24 -9.06
C PHE A 146 5.37 -17.68 -7.93
N PHE A 147 5.74 -16.41 -8.09
CA PHE A 147 6.61 -15.66 -7.19
C PHE A 147 5.91 -14.38 -6.75
N TYR A 148 5.86 -14.14 -5.45
CA TYR A 148 5.25 -12.95 -4.85
C TYR A 148 6.27 -12.20 -4.00
N SER A 149 6.32 -10.87 -4.14
CA SER A 149 7.16 -10.01 -3.30
C SER A 149 6.33 -8.98 -2.52
N SER A 150 6.67 -8.84 -1.25
CA SER A 150 6.24 -7.71 -0.43
C SER A 150 6.97 -6.42 -0.85
N GLY A 151 6.35 -5.27 -0.64
CA GLY A 151 7.01 -3.96 -0.78
C GLY A 151 7.91 -3.60 0.41
N ARG A 152 8.32 -4.53 1.26
CA ARG A 152 9.29 -4.31 2.35
C ARG A 152 10.70 -4.80 2.01
N SER A 153 10.85 -5.75 1.09
CA SER A 153 12.15 -6.23 0.63
C SER A 153 12.91 -5.14 -0.14
N SER A 154 14.22 -5.26 -0.22
CA SER A 154 15.07 -4.32 -0.93
C SER A 154 14.91 -4.41 -2.46
N ASN A 155 15.41 -3.41 -3.19
CA ASN A 155 15.48 -3.47 -4.64
C ASN A 155 16.35 -4.66 -5.09
N GLU A 156 17.44 -4.91 -4.40
CA GLU A 156 18.38 -5.98 -4.70
C GLU A 156 17.73 -7.36 -4.59
N ALA A 157 17.05 -7.64 -3.47
CA ALA A 157 16.35 -8.91 -3.27
C ALA A 157 15.19 -9.09 -4.27
N GLY A 158 14.41 -8.03 -4.50
CA GLY A 158 13.33 -8.08 -5.49
C GLY A 158 13.83 -8.27 -6.92
N PHE A 159 14.88 -7.54 -7.32
CA PHE A 159 15.48 -7.68 -8.65
C PHE A 159 16.02 -9.10 -8.86
N LEU A 160 16.75 -9.62 -7.89
CA LEU A 160 17.35 -10.95 -8.00
C LEU A 160 16.29 -12.05 -8.12
N LEU A 161 15.20 -11.96 -7.32
CA LEU A 161 14.14 -12.96 -7.37
C LEU A 161 13.34 -12.91 -8.68
N GLN A 162 13.05 -11.71 -9.21
CA GLN A 162 12.37 -11.61 -10.50
C GLN A 162 13.26 -12.08 -11.66
N LEU A 163 14.56 -11.80 -11.60
CA LEU A 163 15.54 -12.29 -12.56
C LEU A 163 15.60 -13.83 -12.54
N PHE A 164 15.66 -14.42 -11.33
CA PHE A 164 15.63 -15.86 -11.16
C PHE A 164 14.36 -16.49 -11.74
N ALA A 165 13.18 -15.97 -11.41
CA ALA A 165 11.91 -16.49 -11.88
C ALA A 165 11.85 -16.53 -13.44
N ARG A 166 12.34 -15.47 -14.07
CA ARG A 166 12.36 -15.38 -15.54
C ARG A 166 13.43 -16.26 -16.17
N SER A 167 14.61 -16.35 -15.57
CA SER A 167 15.65 -17.30 -15.99
C SER A 167 15.22 -18.74 -15.82
N PHE A 168 14.37 -19.03 -14.84
CA PHE A 168 13.73 -20.32 -14.68
C PHE A 168 12.65 -20.59 -15.74
N GLY A 169 12.06 -19.55 -16.35
CA GLY A 169 11.13 -19.65 -17.47
C GLY A 169 9.69 -19.20 -17.17
N THR A 170 9.43 -18.40 -16.12
CA THR A 170 8.07 -17.93 -15.82
C THR A 170 7.98 -16.42 -15.62
N ASN A 171 6.86 -15.83 -16.08
CA ASN A 171 6.44 -14.45 -15.80
C ASN A 171 5.35 -14.37 -14.73
N ASN A 172 5.02 -15.44 -14.01
CA ASN A 172 4.12 -15.42 -12.86
C ASN A 172 4.80 -14.75 -11.66
N VAL A 173 5.16 -13.48 -11.82
CA VAL A 173 5.92 -12.64 -10.89
C VAL A 173 5.06 -11.50 -10.43
N ASN A 174 4.66 -11.49 -9.15
CA ASN A 174 3.63 -10.63 -8.60
C ASN A 174 4.11 -9.89 -7.36
N ASN A 175 3.56 -8.72 -7.11
CA ASN A 175 3.88 -7.94 -5.93
C ASN A 175 2.64 -7.34 -5.27
N CYS A 176 2.82 -6.77 -4.09
CA CYS A 176 1.74 -6.22 -3.28
C CYS A 176 1.06 -4.96 -3.87
N SER A 177 1.54 -4.39 -4.99
CA SER A 177 0.87 -3.24 -5.63
C SER A 177 -0.50 -3.61 -6.17
N PHE A 178 -0.72 -4.87 -6.56
CA PHE A 178 -2.02 -5.37 -7.02
C PHE A 178 -3.10 -5.24 -5.93
N TYR A 179 -2.71 -5.25 -4.67
CA TYR A 179 -3.58 -5.02 -3.52
C TYR A 179 -3.34 -3.65 -2.87
N CYS A 180 -2.87 -2.66 -3.64
CA CYS A 180 -2.56 -1.33 -3.13
C CYS A 180 -2.85 -0.22 -4.15
N HIS A 181 -1.89 0.12 -4.99
CA HIS A 181 -1.93 1.27 -5.90
C HIS A 181 -1.77 0.90 -7.38
N GLN A 182 -2.10 -0.34 -7.77
CA GLN A 182 -2.05 -0.71 -9.19
C GLN A 182 -3.00 0.14 -10.04
N ALA A 183 -4.20 0.43 -9.53
CA ALA A 183 -5.15 1.32 -10.19
C ALA A 183 -4.58 2.74 -10.39
N SER A 184 -3.79 3.26 -9.43
CA SER A 184 -3.07 4.54 -9.61
C SER A 184 -2.05 4.45 -10.74
N GLY A 185 -1.26 3.37 -10.77
CA GLY A 185 -0.28 3.13 -11.83
C GLY A 185 -0.90 3.08 -13.21
N VAL A 186 -1.98 2.31 -13.37
CA VAL A 186 -2.69 2.16 -14.65
C VAL A 186 -3.35 3.48 -15.07
N GLY A 187 -4.17 4.09 -14.19
CA GLY A 187 -4.93 5.30 -14.53
C GLY A 187 -4.04 6.49 -14.86
N MET A 188 -2.98 6.72 -14.09
CA MET A 188 -2.01 7.78 -14.38
C MET A 188 -1.23 7.49 -15.67
N SER A 189 -0.79 6.24 -15.90
CA SER A 189 -0.07 5.89 -17.14
C SER A 189 -0.91 6.08 -18.39
N GLN A 190 -2.20 5.77 -18.34
CA GLN A 190 -3.12 5.97 -19.47
C GLN A 190 -3.39 7.45 -19.78
N SER A 191 -3.31 8.31 -18.77
CA SER A 191 -3.56 9.74 -18.93
C SER A 191 -2.29 10.58 -19.13
N LEU A 192 -1.18 10.20 -18.45
CA LEU A 192 0.03 11.02 -18.38
C LEU A 192 1.30 10.30 -18.88
N GLY A 193 1.23 9.00 -19.18
CA GLY A 193 2.40 8.18 -19.52
C GLY A 193 3.26 7.76 -18.34
N THR A 194 2.95 8.19 -17.11
CA THR A 194 3.67 7.81 -15.89
C THR A 194 2.72 7.33 -14.80
N GLY A 195 3.11 6.29 -14.05
CA GLY A 195 2.30 5.71 -12.98
C GLY A 195 2.78 6.07 -11.56
N THR A 196 3.66 7.06 -11.43
CA THR A 196 4.25 7.51 -10.15
C THR A 196 3.86 8.95 -9.82
N ALA A 197 4.15 9.40 -8.59
CA ALA A 197 3.92 10.80 -8.24
C ALA A 197 4.61 11.75 -9.22
N THR A 198 3.93 12.83 -9.58
CA THR A 198 4.46 13.84 -10.51
C THR A 198 5.16 15.00 -9.80
N VAL A 199 5.19 14.95 -8.48
CA VAL A 199 5.79 15.95 -7.57
C VAL A 199 6.90 15.31 -6.74
N GLN A 200 7.80 16.16 -6.24
CA GLN A 200 8.78 15.86 -5.21
C GLN A 200 8.30 16.37 -3.84
N LEU A 201 8.99 16.01 -2.76
CA LEU A 201 8.62 16.45 -1.40
C LEU A 201 8.73 17.98 -1.27
N GLU A 202 9.71 18.58 -1.93
CA GLU A 202 9.96 20.02 -1.97
C GLU A 202 8.81 20.81 -2.58
N ASP A 203 8.10 20.26 -3.56
CA ASP A 203 6.95 20.93 -4.20
C ASP A 203 5.85 21.25 -3.20
N LEU A 204 5.73 20.45 -2.13
CA LEU A 204 4.72 20.66 -1.09
C LEU A 204 4.99 21.91 -0.23
N ASP A 205 6.20 22.46 -0.28
CA ASP A 205 6.54 23.67 0.48
C ASP A 205 5.87 24.94 -0.09
N ALA A 206 5.57 24.95 -1.38
CA ALA A 206 4.88 26.06 -2.03
C ALA A 206 3.43 25.71 -2.45
N THR A 207 2.95 24.50 -2.13
CA THR A 207 1.56 24.10 -2.33
C THR A 207 0.65 24.91 -1.41
N ASP A 208 -0.39 25.53 -1.97
CA ASP A 208 -1.38 26.34 -1.22
C ASP A 208 -2.76 25.67 -1.13
N PHE A 209 -2.94 24.56 -1.85
CA PHE A 209 -4.18 23.80 -1.80
C PHE A 209 -3.92 22.30 -2.01
N ILE A 210 -4.48 21.46 -1.17
CA ILE A 210 -4.38 20.02 -1.33
C ILE A 210 -5.77 19.36 -1.24
N PHE A 211 -6.09 18.53 -2.24
CA PHE A 211 -7.16 17.56 -2.13
C PHE A 211 -6.61 16.27 -1.51
N LEU A 212 -7.15 15.85 -0.38
CA LEU A 212 -6.81 14.59 0.30
C LEU A 212 -7.98 13.62 0.18
N ILE A 213 -7.90 12.68 -0.78
CA ILE A 213 -9.02 11.88 -1.25
C ILE A 213 -8.86 10.41 -0.85
N GLY A 214 -9.83 9.83 -0.15
CA GLY A 214 -9.82 8.42 0.23
C GLY A 214 -8.57 8.00 1.02
N ALA A 215 -8.02 8.90 1.84
CA ALA A 215 -6.78 8.73 2.58
C ALA A 215 -6.94 9.05 4.07
N ASN A 216 -6.21 8.34 4.94
CA ASN A 216 -6.06 8.69 6.35
C ASN A 216 -4.56 8.69 6.72
N PRO A 217 -3.81 9.74 6.35
CA PRO A 217 -2.40 9.83 6.68
C PRO A 217 -2.13 9.89 8.19
N ALA A 218 -3.04 10.38 9.00
CA ALA A 218 -2.89 10.35 10.46
C ALA A 218 -2.57 8.93 10.97
N SER A 219 -3.26 7.93 10.44
CA SER A 219 -3.04 6.51 10.76
C SER A 219 -1.95 5.85 9.93
N ASN A 220 -1.81 6.18 8.63
CA ASN A 220 -0.98 5.39 7.70
C ASN A 220 0.35 6.08 7.33
N HIS A 221 0.41 7.41 7.33
CA HIS A 221 1.57 8.23 6.96
C HIS A 221 1.76 9.40 7.95
N PRO A 222 1.97 9.15 9.27
CA PRO A 222 1.85 10.21 10.29
C PRO A 222 2.78 11.41 10.06
N ARG A 223 3.95 11.24 9.41
CA ARG A 223 4.83 12.37 9.07
C ARG A 223 4.23 13.31 8.02
N PHE A 224 3.36 12.81 7.14
CA PHE A 224 2.64 13.65 6.18
C PHE A 224 1.69 14.65 6.87
N MET A 225 1.25 14.34 8.09
CA MET A 225 0.45 15.27 8.91
C MET A 225 1.19 16.58 9.22
N ARG A 226 2.53 16.53 9.37
CA ARG A 226 3.35 17.73 9.50
C ARG A 226 3.27 18.61 8.24
N THR A 227 3.41 18.01 7.07
CA THR A 227 3.26 18.74 5.79
C THR A 227 1.89 19.40 5.67
N LEU A 228 0.81 18.66 5.99
CA LEU A 228 -0.55 19.24 5.97
C LEU A 228 -0.71 20.39 6.96
N MET A 229 -0.18 20.26 8.18
CA MET A 229 -0.14 21.33 9.18
C MET A 229 0.62 22.55 8.67
N GLU A 230 1.77 22.36 8.03
CA GLU A 230 2.57 23.46 7.49
C GLU A 230 1.84 24.19 6.35
N ILE A 231 1.13 23.47 5.46
CA ILE A 231 0.25 24.08 4.44
C ILE A 231 -0.83 24.93 5.10
N ARG A 232 -1.51 24.40 6.12
CA ARG A 232 -2.54 25.15 6.87
C ARG A 232 -1.99 26.40 7.54
N ARG A 233 -0.82 26.34 8.15
CA ARG A 233 -0.16 27.47 8.82
C ARG A 233 0.21 28.61 7.87
N ARG A 234 0.47 28.27 6.59
CA ARG A 234 0.72 29.28 5.53
C ARG A 234 -0.57 29.86 4.95
N GLY A 235 -1.74 29.51 5.49
CA GLY A 235 -3.05 29.95 4.99
C GLY A 235 -3.61 29.06 3.86
N GLY A 236 -2.91 27.99 3.51
CA GLY A 236 -3.35 27.05 2.48
C GLY A 236 -4.57 26.23 2.92
N LYS A 237 -5.20 25.56 1.97
CA LYS A 237 -6.39 24.74 2.17
C LYS A 237 -6.06 23.25 2.09
N VAL A 238 -6.68 22.46 2.97
CA VAL A 238 -6.68 21.00 2.94
C VAL A 238 -8.12 20.53 2.86
N VAL A 239 -8.56 20.13 1.70
CA VAL A 239 -9.90 19.58 1.45
C VAL A 239 -9.83 18.06 1.62
N VAL A 240 -10.48 17.54 2.66
CA VAL A 240 -10.58 16.12 2.93
C VAL A 240 -11.84 15.55 2.31
N ILE A 241 -11.70 14.54 1.46
CA ILE A 241 -12.81 13.78 0.86
C ILE A 241 -12.72 12.35 1.38
N ASN A 242 -13.63 11.99 2.30
CA ASN A 242 -13.64 10.69 2.97
C ASN A 242 -15.03 10.40 3.54
N PRO A 243 -15.66 9.25 3.30
CA PRO A 243 -16.98 8.91 3.85
C PRO A 243 -17.00 8.82 5.39
N ALA A 244 -15.84 8.54 6.01
CA ALA A 244 -15.67 8.50 7.46
C ALA A 244 -15.01 9.80 7.96
N ARG A 245 -15.56 10.39 9.00
CA ARG A 245 -14.99 11.60 9.61
C ARG A 245 -13.93 11.22 10.64
N GLU A 246 -12.69 11.16 10.19
CA GLU A 246 -11.54 10.69 10.96
C GLU A 246 -11.03 11.80 11.89
N PRO A 247 -10.93 11.57 13.22
CA PRO A 247 -10.49 12.60 14.17
C PRO A 247 -9.13 13.20 13.84
N GLY A 248 -8.19 12.38 13.38
CA GLY A 248 -6.84 12.83 13.03
C GLY A 248 -6.76 13.68 11.76
N LEU A 249 -7.81 13.67 10.92
CA LEU A 249 -7.90 14.56 9.74
C LEU A 249 -8.58 15.89 10.07
N GLU A 250 -9.29 15.98 11.19
CA GLU A 250 -9.83 17.24 11.69
C GLU A 250 -8.78 17.97 12.52
N ASN A 251 -8.22 17.28 13.53
CA ASN A 251 -7.21 17.85 14.42
C ASN A 251 -6.10 16.83 14.71
N PHE A 252 -4.86 17.26 14.55
CA PHE A 252 -3.70 16.41 14.80
C PHE A 252 -2.63 17.15 15.59
N SER A 253 -2.10 16.50 16.63
CA SER A 253 -0.99 17.02 17.41
C SER A 253 0.32 16.43 16.89
N VAL A 254 1.10 17.21 16.15
CA VAL A 254 2.40 16.79 15.59
C VAL A 254 3.44 16.74 16.71
N PRO A 255 3.99 15.56 17.07
CA PRO A 255 4.90 15.43 18.21
C PRO A 255 6.22 16.20 18.09
N SER A 256 6.69 16.45 16.87
CA SER A 256 7.93 17.19 16.60
C SER A 256 7.75 18.71 16.52
N ASP A 257 6.55 19.22 16.76
CA ASP A 257 6.22 20.64 16.75
C ASP A 257 5.59 21.05 18.09
N ILE A 258 6.27 21.88 18.85
CA ILE A 258 5.88 22.24 20.23
C ILE A 258 4.50 22.89 20.27
N LYS A 259 4.20 23.82 19.35
CA LYS A 259 2.90 24.48 19.30
C LYS A 259 1.77 23.49 19.00
N SER A 260 2.00 22.60 18.04
CA SER A 260 1.04 21.54 17.69
C SER A 260 0.89 20.50 18.81
N LEU A 261 1.97 20.16 19.49
CA LEU A 261 1.94 19.22 20.61
C LEU A 261 1.09 19.71 21.77
N LEU A 262 1.15 21.01 22.08
CA LEU A 262 0.43 21.63 23.20
C LEU A 262 -1.04 21.96 22.86
N PHE A 263 -1.29 22.48 21.66
CA PHE A 263 -2.60 23.04 21.29
C PHE A 263 -3.33 22.26 20.20
N GLY A 264 -2.70 21.25 19.60
CA GLY A 264 -3.18 20.61 18.38
C GLY A 264 -3.03 21.49 17.14
N SER A 265 -3.34 20.96 16.00
CA SER A 265 -3.38 21.69 14.73
C SER A 265 -4.60 21.25 13.94
N GLU A 266 -5.40 22.21 13.51
CA GLU A 266 -6.48 21.98 12.57
C GLU A 266 -5.88 21.58 11.20
N ILE A 267 -6.33 20.44 10.66
CA ILE A 267 -5.82 19.88 9.40
C ILE A 267 -6.79 20.19 8.26
N ALA A 268 -8.01 19.67 8.32
CA ALA A 268 -9.00 19.94 7.28
C ALA A 268 -9.45 21.40 7.31
N SER A 269 -9.43 22.09 6.17
CA SER A 269 -10.17 23.32 5.97
C SER A 269 -11.62 23.06 5.60
N ASP A 270 -11.83 21.95 4.90
CA ASP A 270 -13.13 21.47 4.46
C ASP A 270 -13.14 19.95 4.56
N TYR A 271 -14.27 19.38 4.98
CA TYR A 271 -14.45 17.95 5.11
C TYR A 271 -15.73 17.52 4.38
N VAL A 272 -15.58 16.70 3.33
CA VAL A 272 -16.69 16.22 2.52
C VAL A 272 -16.81 14.70 2.66
N GLN A 273 -18.02 14.24 2.94
CA GLN A 273 -18.34 12.82 3.13
C GLN A 273 -19.19 12.30 1.95
N PRO A 274 -18.58 11.82 0.84
CA PRO A 274 -19.35 11.20 -0.23
C PRO A 274 -19.89 9.83 0.19
N HIS A 275 -20.76 9.24 -0.64
CA HIS A 275 -21.03 7.80 -0.57
C HIS A 275 -19.74 7.00 -0.83
N ILE A 276 -19.61 5.81 -0.25
CA ILE A 276 -18.54 4.88 -0.63
C ILE A 276 -18.69 4.56 -2.13
N GLY A 277 -17.64 4.86 -2.91
CA GLY A 277 -17.64 4.73 -4.38
C GLY A 277 -18.19 5.94 -5.14
N GLY A 278 -18.66 6.99 -4.46
CA GLY A 278 -19.23 8.20 -5.07
C GLY A 278 -18.23 9.24 -5.55
N ASP A 279 -16.94 8.90 -5.56
CA ASP A 279 -15.85 9.83 -5.85
C ASP A 279 -15.93 10.39 -7.28
N ILE A 280 -16.24 9.56 -8.29
CA ILE A 280 -16.39 10.01 -9.68
C ILE A 280 -17.47 11.09 -9.78
N GLY A 281 -18.63 10.87 -9.18
CA GLY A 281 -19.75 11.83 -9.20
C GLY A 281 -19.35 13.18 -8.56
N LEU A 282 -18.65 13.14 -7.43
CA LEU A 282 -18.16 14.35 -6.76
C LEU A 282 -17.14 15.11 -7.61
N LEU A 283 -16.13 14.41 -8.15
CA LEU A 283 -15.06 15.03 -8.95
C LEU A 283 -15.59 15.56 -10.29
N LYS A 284 -16.51 14.83 -10.95
CA LYS A 284 -17.22 15.34 -12.14
C LYS A 284 -18.06 16.57 -11.81
N GLY A 285 -18.73 16.61 -10.66
CA GLY A 285 -19.51 17.77 -10.23
C GLY A 285 -18.64 19.01 -10.01
N ILE A 286 -17.45 18.85 -9.41
CA ILE A 286 -16.47 19.93 -9.28
C ILE A 286 -15.99 20.38 -10.68
N GLY A 287 -15.72 19.45 -11.59
CA GLY A 287 -15.33 19.74 -12.97
C GLY A 287 -16.41 20.48 -13.76
N LYS A 288 -17.69 20.05 -13.62
CA LYS A 288 -18.85 20.71 -14.23
C LYS A 288 -19.02 22.13 -13.71
N ALA A 289 -18.91 22.35 -12.41
CA ALA A 289 -18.97 23.69 -11.81
C ALA A 289 -17.85 24.60 -12.31
N LEU A 290 -16.63 24.09 -12.52
CA LEU A 290 -15.53 24.86 -13.12
C LEU A 290 -15.84 25.26 -14.57
N LEU A 291 -16.48 24.39 -15.37
CA LEU A 291 -16.92 24.75 -16.72
C LEU A 291 -17.97 25.88 -16.68
N GLU A 292 -18.99 25.76 -15.82
CA GLU A 292 -20.02 26.80 -15.65
C GLU A 292 -19.40 28.15 -15.21
N PHE A 293 -18.37 28.13 -14.35
CA PHE A 293 -17.66 29.35 -13.93
C PHE A 293 -16.82 29.95 -15.09
N SER A 294 -16.24 29.10 -15.94
CA SER A 294 -15.40 29.53 -17.05
C SER A 294 -16.15 30.29 -18.15
N GLU A 295 -17.47 30.14 -18.23
CA GLU A 295 -18.33 30.93 -19.12
C GLU A 295 -18.35 32.42 -18.77
N LYS A 296 -18.13 32.74 -17.47
CA LYS A 296 -18.11 34.12 -16.95
C LYS A 296 -16.71 34.64 -16.71
N ASP A 297 -15.76 33.77 -16.43
CA ASP A 297 -14.37 34.08 -16.10
C ASP A 297 -13.44 33.06 -16.76
N THR A 298 -12.82 33.43 -17.85
CA THR A 298 -11.91 32.59 -18.65
C THR A 298 -10.66 32.16 -17.86
N GLY A 299 -10.30 32.85 -16.76
CA GLY A 299 -9.18 32.50 -15.89
C GLY A 299 -9.45 31.30 -14.94
N VAL A 300 -10.68 30.79 -14.89
CA VAL A 300 -11.04 29.61 -14.05
C VAL A 300 -10.38 28.35 -14.57
N LEU A 301 -10.35 28.14 -15.88
CA LEU A 301 -9.62 27.06 -16.54
C LEU A 301 -8.24 27.57 -16.98
N TYR A 302 -7.46 26.68 -17.60
CA TYR A 302 -6.20 27.04 -18.23
C TYR A 302 -6.24 26.66 -19.73
N PRO A 303 -6.90 27.47 -20.59
CA PRO A 303 -7.17 27.12 -21.98
C PRO A 303 -5.92 26.81 -22.80
N GLU A 304 -4.86 27.62 -22.66
CA GLU A 304 -3.60 27.43 -23.36
C GLU A 304 -2.96 26.06 -23.03
N PHE A 305 -2.98 25.65 -21.78
CA PHE A 305 -2.48 24.34 -21.39
C PHE A 305 -3.35 23.21 -21.96
N ILE A 306 -4.68 23.38 -21.90
CA ILE A 306 -5.62 22.38 -22.42
C ILE A 306 -5.39 22.16 -23.92
N GLU A 307 -5.26 23.22 -24.69
CA GLU A 307 -5.07 23.16 -26.15
C GLU A 307 -3.71 22.60 -26.55
N ASN A 308 -2.65 23.10 -25.92
CA ASN A 308 -1.28 22.79 -26.34
C ASN A 308 -0.78 21.46 -25.78
N HIS A 309 -1.20 21.07 -24.57
CA HIS A 309 -0.60 19.95 -23.82
C HIS A 309 -1.56 18.82 -23.50
N THR A 310 -2.82 18.90 -23.98
CA THR A 310 -3.79 17.82 -23.72
C THR A 310 -4.51 17.33 -24.97
N ASN A 311 -5.14 16.16 -24.85
CA ASN A 311 -6.02 15.56 -25.84
C ASN A 311 -7.37 15.19 -25.22
N ASN A 312 -8.37 15.04 -26.08
CA ASN A 312 -9.69 14.51 -25.72
C ASN A 312 -10.54 15.42 -24.80
N PHE A 313 -10.18 16.71 -24.69
CA PHE A 313 -10.93 17.64 -23.84
C PHE A 313 -12.37 17.81 -24.31
N SER A 314 -12.63 17.88 -25.62
CA SER A 314 -14.00 18.06 -26.16
C SER A 314 -14.95 16.92 -25.75
N ALA A 315 -14.47 15.67 -25.78
CA ALA A 315 -15.28 14.52 -25.33
C ALA A 315 -15.55 14.58 -23.84
N TYR A 316 -14.54 14.93 -23.03
CA TYR A 316 -14.70 15.09 -21.58
C TYR A 316 -15.65 16.23 -21.22
N LYS A 317 -15.54 17.39 -21.91
CA LYS A 317 -16.45 18.51 -21.73
C LYS A 317 -17.89 18.12 -22.02
N LYS A 318 -18.13 17.47 -23.17
CA LYS A 318 -19.47 16.97 -23.56
C LYS A 318 -20.04 16.00 -22.51
N ASP A 319 -19.22 15.12 -21.94
CA ASP A 319 -19.62 14.20 -20.89
C ASP A 319 -20.02 14.92 -19.59
N LEU A 320 -19.28 15.97 -19.19
CA LEU A 320 -19.66 16.81 -18.04
C LEU A 320 -20.95 17.56 -18.27
N GLU A 321 -21.15 18.15 -19.47
CA GLU A 321 -22.36 18.90 -19.84
C GLU A 321 -23.57 18.00 -19.87
N ALA A 322 -23.45 16.79 -20.41
CA ALA A 322 -24.53 15.81 -20.52
C ALA A 322 -24.96 15.19 -19.18
N THR A 323 -24.08 15.19 -18.17
CA THR A 323 -24.40 14.63 -16.86
C THR A 323 -25.20 15.64 -16.04
N SER A 324 -26.44 15.29 -15.64
CA SER A 324 -27.28 16.18 -14.83
C SER A 324 -26.78 16.34 -13.39
N TRP A 325 -27.13 17.46 -12.75
CA TRP A 325 -26.78 17.71 -11.36
C TRP A 325 -27.42 16.70 -10.41
N GLU A 326 -28.64 16.27 -10.71
CA GLU A 326 -29.37 15.27 -9.94
C GLU A 326 -28.64 13.93 -9.94
N HIS A 327 -28.10 13.50 -11.09
CA HIS A 327 -27.27 12.29 -11.18
C HIS A 327 -25.96 12.42 -10.41
N LEU A 328 -25.33 13.60 -10.47
CA LEU A 328 -24.08 13.86 -9.72
C LEU A 328 -24.32 13.84 -8.20
N GLU A 329 -25.43 14.48 -7.73
CA GLU A 329 -25.81 14.44 -6.32
C GLU A 329 -26.17 13.03 -5.86
N ALA A 330 -26.95 12.28 -6.64
CA ALA A 330 -27.34 10.92 -6.31
C ALA A 330 -26.14 9.99 -6.25
N SER A 331 -25.25 10.03 -7.26
CA SER A 331 -24.06 9.19 -7.31
C SER A 331 -23.06 9.54 -6.21
N SER A 332 -22.77 10.80 -5.96
CA SER A 332 -21.80 11.22 -4.95
C SER A 332 -22.36 11.26 -3.53
N GLY A 333 -23.67 11.48 -3.41
CA GLY A 333 -24.33 11.83 -2.16
C GLY A 333 -23.96 13.21 -1.62
N VAL A 334 -23.33 14.06 -2.42
CA VAL A 334 -22.91 15.42 -2.05
C VAL A 334 -23.77 16.43 -2.82
N LYS A 335 -24.22 17.48 -2.13
CA LYS A 335 -25.07 18.52 -2.70
C LYS A 335 -24.31 19.38 -3.72
N ARG A 336 -25.01 19.83 -4.76
CA ARG A 336 -24.51 20.75 -5.80
C ARG A 336 -23.82 21.97 -5.20
N ASP A 337 -24.39 22.59 -4.18
CA ASP A 337 -23.82 23.79 -3.54
C ASP A 337 -22.43 23.52 -2.94
N THR A 338 -22.24 22.33 -2.36
CA THR A 338 -20.93 21.90 -1.85
C THR A 338 -19.90 21.72 -2.99
N MET A 339 -20.32 21.11 -4.09
CA MET A 339 -19.46 20.95 -5.27
C MET A 339 -19.07 22.29 -5.87
N HIS A 340 -20.01 23.25 -5.95
CA HIS A 340 -19.78 24.63 -6.40
C HIS A 340 -18.83 25.38 -5.47
N ASP A 341 -18.96 25.23 -4.15
CA ASP A 341 -18.06 25.86 -3.17
C ASP A 341 -16.63 25.31 -3.31
N LEU A 342 -16.48 23.99 -3.44
CA LEU A 342 -15.17 23.36 -3.70
C LEU A 342 -14.55 23.84 -5.02
N ALA A 343 -15.34 23.90 -6.10
CA ALA A 343 -14.90 24.41 -7.39
C ALA A 343 -14.43 25.88 -7.30
N ARG A 344 -15.18 26.72 -6.56
CA ARG A 344 -14.82 28.13 -6.33
C ARG A 344 -13.51 28.26 -5.54
N LYS A 345 -13.32 27.45 -4.50
CA LYS A 345 -12.07 27.41 -3.72
C LYS A 345 -10.90 26.94 -4.58
N TYR A 346 -11.12 25.88 -5.35
CA TYR A 346 -10.11 25.34 -6.26
C TYR A 346 -9.75 26.31 -7.39
N SER A 347 -10.73 27.03 -7.98
CA SER A 347 -10.47 27.98 -9.05
C SER A 347 -9.54 29.14 -8.63
N ARG A 348 -9.48 29.46 -7.34
CA ARG A 348 -8.62 30.53 -6.79
C ARG A 348 -7.24 30.05 -6.33
N ALA A 349 -7.04 28.73 -6.22
CA ALA A 349 -5.77 28.16 -5.78
C ALA A 349 -4.70 28.27 -6.86
N LYS A 350 -3.46 28.53 -6.45
CA LYS A 350 -2.32 28.70 -7.37
C LYS A 350 -1.57 27.39 -7.60
N ASN A 351 -1.28 26.64 -6.54
CA ASN A 351 -0.48 25.43 -6.57
C ASN A 351 -1.24 24.30 -5.85
N VAL A 352 -1.83 23.39 -6.64
CA VAL A 352 -2.70 22.34 -6.10
C VAL A 352 -2.06 20.98 -6.23
N VAL A 353 -2.05 20.23 -5.14
CA VAL A 353 -1.66 18.82 -5.13
C VAL A 353 -2.88 17.95 -4.84
N PHE A 354 -3.07 16.91 -5.64
CA PHE A 354 -4.08 15.89 -5.42
C PHE A 354 -3.39 14.68 -4.79
N ALA A 355 -3.69 14.40 -3.53
CA ALA A 355 -3.17 13.26 -2.79
C ALA A 355 -4.28 12.25 -2.50
N TRP A 356 -4.05 10.97 -2.79
CA TRP A 356 -5.04 9.91 -2.54
C TRP A 356 -4.42 8.60 -2.08
N ALA A 357 -5.25 7.74 -1.48
CA ALA A 357 -4.84 6.40 -1.05
C ALA A 357 -5.84 5.32 -1.48
N MET A 358 -5.85 4.18 -0.77
CA MET A 358 -6.65 3.01 -1.14
C MET A 358 -8.17 3.23 -1.08
N GLY A 359 -8.66 4.31 -0.45
CA GLY A 359 -10.06 4.71 -0.58
C GLY A 359 -10.49 5.00 -2.01
N ILE A 360 -9.54 5.28 -2.90
CA ILE A 360 -9.76 5.53 -4.33
C ILE A 360 -9.50 4.27 -5.17
N THR A 361 -8.43 3.52 -4.85
CA THR A 361 -7.96 2.42 -5.70
C THR A 361 -8.67 1.08 -5.47
N HIS A 362 -9.30 0.88 -4.30
CA HIS A 362 -9.92 -0.38 -3.91
C HIS A 362 -11.41 -0.45 -4.27
N HIS A 363 -11.75 -0.07 -5.50
CA HIS A 363 -13.08 -0.16 -6.10
C HIS A 363 -13.05 -0.92 -7.41
N SER A 364 -14.16 -1.45 -7.86
CA SER A 364 -14.31 -2.07 -9.20
C SER A 364 -14.08 -1.07 -10.34
N HIS A 365 -14.13 0.22 -10.05
CA HIS A 365 -13.86 1.36 -10.93
C HIS A 365 -12.67 2.21 -10.40
N GLY A 366 -11.67 1.55 -9.83
CA GLY A 366 -10.52 2.22 -9.22
C GLY A 366 -9.68 3.02 -10.22
N VAL A 367 -9.56 2.55 -11.46
CA VAL A 367 -8.86 3.26 -12.54
C VAL A 367 -9.62 4.53 -12.95
N GLU A 368 -10.95 4.44 -13.11
CA GLU A 368 -11.81 5.58 -13.43
C GLU A 368 -11.82 6.64 -12.31
N ASN A 369 -11.74 6.22 -11.05
CA ASN A 369 -11.54 7.16 -9.93
C ASN A 369 -10.25 7.97 -10.11
N VAL A 370 -9.14 7.30 -10.47
CA VAL A 370 -7.86 7.99 -10.72
C VAL A 370 -7.94 8.90 -11.94
N HIS A 371 -8.57 8.45 -13.02
CA HIS A 371 -8.83 9.28 -14.21
C HIS A 371 -9.58 10.57 -13.85
N SER A 372 -10.60 10.48 -12.98
CA SER A 372 -11.38 11.64 -12.56
C SER A 372 -10.55 12.65 -11.76
N ILE A 373 -9.60 12.17 -10.93
CA ILE A 373 -8.63 13.04 -10.24
C ILE A 373 -7.70 13.71 -11.26
N VAL A 374 -7.16 12.95 -12.22
CA VAL A 374 -6.27 13.48 -13.27
C VAL A 374 -6.99 14.53 -14.11
N ASN A 375 -8.20 14.24 -14.55
CA ASN A 375 -9.03 15.18 -15.31
C ASN A 375 -9.19 16.52 -14.58
N LEU A 376 -9.49 16.48 -13.28
CA LEU A 376 -9.65 17.71 -12.50
C LEU A 376 -8.34 18.49 -12.42
N ALA A 377 -7.19 17.82 -12.31
CA ALA A 377 -5.88 18.47 -12.38
C ALA A 377 -5.59 19.10 -13.76
N LEU A 378 -5.92 18.38 -14.83
CA LEU A 378 -5.70 18.87 -16.21
C LEU A 378 -6.52 20.12 -16.55
N LEU A 379 -7.76 20.26 -16.05
CA LEU A 379 -8.60 21.44 -16.29
C LEU A 379 -7.91 22.77 -15.96
N ARG A 380 -7.03 22.76 -14.97
CA ARG A 380 -6.34 23.96 -14.50
C ARG A 380 -4.82 23.89 -14.64
N GLY A 381 -4.29 22.93 -15.42
CA GLY A 381 -2.86 22.76 -15.59
C GLY A 381 -2.11 22.51 -14.27
N MET A 382 -2.75 21.78 -13.32
CA MET A 382 -2.15 21.45 -12.02
C MET A 382 -1.27 20.19 -12.09
N VAL A 383 -0.71 19.92 -13.25
CA VAL A 383 0.29 18.88 -13.52
C VAL A 383 1.19 19.34 -14.64
N GLY A 384 2.45 18.93 -14.64
CA GLY A 384 3.43 19.44 -15.61
C GLY A 384 3.97 20.82 -15.22
N ARG A 385 4.05 21.11 -13.91
CA ARG A 385 4.62 22.34 -13.35
C ARG A 385 5.11 22.11 -11.93
N LYS A 386 6.04 22.94 -11.47
CA LYS A 386 6.51 22.92 -10.07
C LYS A 386 5.40 23.23 -9.08
N ASN A 387 5.47 22.66 -7.90
CA ASN A 387 4.62 22.90 -6.73
C ASN A 387 3.16 22.45 -6.90
N ALA A 388 2.81 21.81 -8.00
CA ALA A 388 1.47 21.28 -8.26
C ALA A 388 1.56 19.91 -8.93
N GLY A 389 0.62 19.01 -8.65
CA GLY A 389 0.60 17.69 -9.29
C GLY A 389 -0.18 16.62 -8.52
N LEU A 390 0.20 15.39 -8.78
CA LEU A 390 -0.47 14.17 -8.38
C LEU A 390 0.40 13.37 -7.43
N LEU A 391 -0.16 12.94 -6.31
CA LEU A 391 0.56 12.24 -5.24
C LEU A 391 -0.22 11.02 -4.73
N PRO A 392 -0.09 9.85 -5.37
CA PRO A 392 -0.58 8.60 -4.79
C PRO A 392 0.21 8.24 -3.52
N LEU A 393 -0.46 8.23 -2.37
CA LEU A 393 0.12 7.93 -1.05
C LEU A 393 0.32 6.41 -0.90
N ARG A 394 1.41 5.90 -1.45
CA ARG A 394 1.73 4.47 -1.46
C ARG A 394 2.00 3.94 -0.05
N GLY A 395 1.64 2.67 0.19
CA GLY A 395 1.73 2.04 1.50
C GLY A 395 3.14 1.63 1.89
N HIS A 396 3.61 0.48 1.41
CA HIS A 396 4.90 -0.10 1.81
C HIS A 396 6.10 0.74 1.40
N SER A 397 7.18 0.66 2.20
CA SER A 397 8.40 1.47 2.06
C SER A 397 9.08 1.37 0.69
N ASN A 398 9.01 0.22 0.03
CA ASN A 398 9.63 -0.06 -1.27
C ASN A 398 8.65 -0.63 -2.30
N VAL A 399 7.32 -0.46 -2.13
CA VAL A 399 6.35 -1.00 -3.09
C VAL A 399 6.55 -0.44 -4.50
N GLN A 400 7.00 0.81 -4.61
CA GLN A 400 7.30 1.45 -5.88
C GLN A 400 8.58 0.89 -6.49
N GLY A 401 9.64 0.74 -5.70
CA GLY A 401 10.90 0.15 -6.13
C GLY A 401 10.75 -1.27 -6.65
N ILE A 402 10.04 -2.13 -5.91
CA ILE A 402 9.76 -3.51 -6.35
C ILE A 402 9.10 -3.54 -7.75
N GLY A 403 8.15 -2.65 -8.01
CA GLY A 403 7.55 -2.50 -9.35
C GLY A 403 8.53 -1.93 -10.38
N SER A 404 9.34 -0.95 -10.00
CA SER A 404 10.28 -0.26 -10.89
C SER A 404 11.40 -1.18 -11.40
N ILE A 405 11.90 -2.09 -10.53
CA ILE A 405 12.98 -3.05 -10.88
C ILE A 405 12.45 -4.28 -11.62
N GLY A 406 11.17 -4.29 -12.03
CA GLY A 406 10.59 -5.32 -12.90
C GLY A 406 9.92 -6.49 -12.18
N PHE A 407 9.65 -6.42 -10.89
CA PHE A 407 8.89 -7.48 -10.20
C PHE A 407 7.38 -7.37 -10.50
N THR A 408 7.02 -7.65 -11.75
CA THR A 408 5.68 -7.52 -12.33
C THR A 408 5.40 -8.67 -13.28
N PRO A 409 4.14 -9.03 -13.56
CA PRO A 409 3.80 -10.11 -14.51
C PRO A 409 4.25 -9.84 -15.96
N GLN A 410 4.60 -8.61 -16.26
CA GLN A 410 5.12 -8.21 -17.57
C GLN A 410 6.22 -7.19 -17.38
N LEU A 411 7.40 -7.47 -17.92
CA LEU A 411 8.48 -6.49 -17.97
C LEU A 411 8.15 -5.37 -18.96
N LYS A 412 8.67 -4.18 -18.68
CA LYS A 412 8.77 -3.14 -19.71
C LYS A 412 9.68 -3.65 -20.82
N GLN A 413 9.31 -3.34 -22.07
CA GLN A 413 10.04 -3.84 -23.25
C GLN A 413 11.53 -3.48 -23.24
N GLU A 414 11.86 -2.28 -22.75
CA GLU A 414 13.25 -1.83 -22.63
C GLU A 414 14.09 -2.71 -21.66
N ILE A 415 13.50 -3.08 -20.51
CA ILE A 415 14.15 -3.96 -19.53
C ILE A 415 14.30 -5.37 -20.12
N PHE A 416 13.25 -5.85 -20.79
CA PHE A 416 13.24 -7.16 -21.44
C PHE A 416 14.37 -7.25 -22.48
N ASN A 417 14.42 -6.28 -23.42
CA ASN A 417 15.40 -6.25 -24.49
C ASN A 417 16.85 -6.15 -23.96
N LYS A 418 17.07 -5.31 -22.94
CA LYS A 418 18.40 -5.16 -22.31
C LYS A 418 18.85 -6.43 -21.59
N LEU A 419 17.96 -7.13 -20.91
CA LEU A 419 18.29 -8.43 -20.28
C LEU A 419 18.70 -9.48 -21.32
N GLU A 420 17.93 -9.60 -22.41
CA GLU A 420 18.27 -10.55 -23.48
C GLU A 420 19.58 -10.19 -24.19
N SER A 421 19.74 -8.93 -24.59
CA SER A 421 20.93 -8.50 -25.37
C SER A 421 22.21 -8.47 -24.53
N SER A 422 22.16 -8.05 -23.26
CA SER A 422 23.35 -7.91 -22.43
C SER A 422 23.85 -9.24 -21.84
N TYR A 423 22.95 -10.19 -21.63
CA TYR A 423 23.28 -11.47 -20.96
C TYR A 423 23.00 -12.71 -21.81
N GLY A 424 22.54 -12.55 -23.07
CA GLY A 424 22.24 -13.67 -23.94
C GLY A 424 21.10 -14.57 -23.41
N LEU A 425 20.15 -13.97 -22.68
CA LEU A 425 19.03 -14.72 -22.11
C LEU A 425 17.93 -14.95 -23.14
N SER A 426 17.22 -16.07 -23.01
CA SER A 426 15.94 -16.30 -23.68
C SER A 426 14.84 -16.25 -22.61
N LEU A 427 14.15 -15.13 -22.51
CA LEU A 427 13.16 -14.88 -21.48
C LEU A 427 11.73 -15.24 -21.98
N PRO A 428 10.81 -15.65 -21.07
CA PRO A 428 9.43 -15.88 -21.45
C PRO A 428 8.77 -14.57 -21.91
N SER A 429 8.22 -14.55 -23.13
CA SER A 429 7.59 -13.36 -23.72
C SER A 429 6.12 -13.18 -23.31
N GLN A 430 5.43 -14.26 -22.93
CA GLN A 430 4.03 -14.21 -22.53
C GLN A 430 3.88 -13.51 -21.19
N LYS A 431 2.84 -12.67 -21.09
CA LYS A 431 2.47 -12.03 -19.82
C LYS A 431 2.07 -13.08 -18.79
N GLY A 432 2.64 -12.99 -17.59
CA GLY A 432 2.24 -13.82 -16.46
C GLY A 432 0.87 -13.44 -15.86
N LEU A 433 0.39 -14.27 -14.96
CA LEU A 433 -0.84 -14.03 -14.21
C LEU A 433 -0.64 -12.93 -13.17
N ASP A 434 -1.63 -12.08 -12.95
CA ASP A 434 -1.66 -11.15 -11.80
C ASP A 434 -1.92 -11.89 -10.49
N THR A 435 -1.84 -11.16 -9.35
CA THR A 435 -1.88 -11.81 -8.04
C THR A 435 -3.21 -12.53 -7.76
N LEU A 436 -4.35 -11.94 -8.15
CA LEU A 436 -5.66 -12.57 -7.95
C LEU A 436 -5.83 -13.76 -8.88
N ALA A 437 -5.43 -13.62 -10.14
CA ALA A 437 -5.44 -14.72 -11.12
C ALA A 437 -4.52 -15.88 -10.67
N CYS A 438 -3.40 -15.61 -9.99
CA CYS A 438 -2.58 -16.66 -9.38
C CYS A 438 -3.35 -17.40 -8.28
N MET A 439 -4.15 -16.72 -7.46
CA MET A 439 -4.97 -17.39 -6.45
C MET A 439 -6.08 -18.24 -7.09
N GLU A 440 -6.71 -17.76 -8.15
CA GLU A 440 -7.71 -18.52 -8.90
C GLU A 440 -7.10 -19.76 -9.58
N ALA A 441 -5.93 -19.62 -10.19
CA ALA A 441 -5.17 -20.71 -10.76
C ALA A 441 -4.72 -21.74 -9.68
N SER A 442 -4.31 -21.26 -8.50
CA SER A 442 -4.01 -22.12 -7.34
C SER A 442 -5.22 -22.93 -6.91
N HIS A 443 -6.40 -22.28 -6.84
CA HIS A 443 -7.65 -22.97 -6.50
C HIS A 443 -8.04 -24.03 -7.53
N GLN A 444 -7.62 -23.87 -8.79
CA GLN A 444 -7.78 -24.85 -9.87
C GLN A 444 -6.70 -25.95 -9.88
N GLY A 445 -5.74 -25.93 -8.92
CA GLY A 445 -4.63 -26.88 -8.87
C GLY A 445 -3.58 -26.72 -9.97
N LYS A 446 -3.45 -25.50 -10.52
CA LYS A 446 -2.50 -25.20 -11.60
C LYS A 446 -1.09 -24.91 -11.11
N PHE A 447 -0.88 -24.66 -9.82
CA PHE A 447 0.42 -24.39 -9.25
C PHE A 447 0.87 -25.48 -8.29
N ASP A 448 2.15 -25.87 -8.43
CA ASP A 448 2.82 -26.84 -7.56
C ASP A 448 3.82 -26.18 -6.62
N PHE A 449 4.24 -24.93 -6.95
CA PHE A 449 5.21 -24.20 -6.14
C PHE A 449 4.86 -22.71 -6.08
N ALA A 450 4.95 -22.13 -4.88
CA ALA A 450 4.81 -20.71 -4.64
C ALA A 450 5.94 -20.19 -3.78
N TRP A 451 6.57 -19.05 -4.16
CA TRP A 451 7.61 -18.38 -3.40
C TRP A 451 7.14 -17.01 -2.94
N ASN A 452 7.04 -16.81 -1.62
CA ASN A 452 6.64 -15.55 -1.00
C ASN A 452 7.86 -14.86 -0.36
N LEU A 453 8.33 -13.77 -0.97
CA LEU A 453 9.40 -12.93 -0.44
C LEU A 453 8.82 -11.86 0.46
N GLY A 454 8.84 -12.12 1.77
CA GLY A 454 8.26 -11.24 2.79
C GLY A 454 6.74 -11.13 2.73
N GLY A 455 6.18 -10.35 3.65
CA GLY A 455 4.76 -10.02 3.69
C GLY A 455 3.83 -11.13 4.17
N ASN A 456 2.55 -10.96 3.89
CA ASN A 456 1.48 -11.89 4.22
C ASN A 456 0.46 -11.92 3.06
N LEU A 457 0.74 -12.75 2.06
CA LEU A 457 -0.11 -12.89 0.87
C LEU A 457 -1.54 -13.30 1.27
N PHE A 458 -1.69 -14.25 2.20
CA PHE A 458 -2.99 -14.68 2.71
C PHE A 458 -3.81 -13.50 3.25
N GLY A 459 -3.25 -12.75 4.20
CA GLY A 459 -3.94 -11.61 4.82
C GLY A 459 -4.17 -10.42 3.88
N SER A 460 -3.52 -10.40 2.71
CA SER A 460 -3.71 -9.35 1.70
C SER A 460 -4.84 -9.66 0.71
N ASN A 461 -5.26 -10.93 0.60
CA ASN A 461 -6.27 -11.36 -0.36
C ASN A 461 -7.69 -11.02 0.11
N PRO A 462 -8.63 -10.78 -0.84
CA PRO A 462 -10.06 -10.86 -0.56
C PRO A 462 -10.46 -12.33 -0.30
N ASP A 463 -11.64 -12.56 0.22
CA ASP A 463 -12.22 -13.89 0.42
C ASP A 463 -11.25 -14.86 1.12
N SER A 464 -11.07 -14.66 2.43
CA SER A 464 -10.10 -15.45 3.23
C SER A 464 -10.33 -16.95 3.14
N ARG A 465 -11.59 -17.42 3.04
CA ARG A 465 -11.94 -18.84 2.93
C ARG A 465 -11.46 -19.43 1.60
N PHE A 466 -11.73 -18.70 0.51
CA PHE A 466 -11.23 -19.06 -0.82
C PHE A 466 -9.70 -19.08 -0.83
N THR A 467 -9.05 -18.07 -0.26
CA THR A 467 -7.59 -17.96 -0.23
C THR A 467 -6.94 -19.12 0.52
N THR A 468 -7.51 -19.53 1.68
CA THR A 468 -7.06 -20.73 2.38
C THR A 468 -7.15 -21.96 1.48
N THR A 469 -8.29 -22.16 0.83
CA THR A 469 -8.51 -23.31 -0.06
C THR A 469 -7.57 -23.28 -1.29
N ALA A 470 -7.34 -22.09 -1.85
CA ALA A 470 -6.45 -21.91 -3.00
C ALA A 470 -5.01 -22.30 -2.65
N LEU A 471 -4.48 -21.76 -1.56
CA LEU A 471 -3.11 -22.03 -1.12
C LEU A 471 -2.91 -23.47 -0.68
N SER A 472 -3.90 -24.12 -0.04
CA SER A 472 -3.80 -25.52 0.41
C SER A 472 -3.69 -26.54 -0.73
N LYS A 473 -4.03 -26.16 -1.97
CA LYS A 473 -3.89 -27.01 -3.15
C LYS A 473 -2.48 -26.99 -3.74
N ILE A 474 -1.64 -26.02 -3.37
CA ILE A 474 -0.26 -25.93 -3.83
C ILE A 474 0.58 -26.98 -3.09
N ASP A 475 1.38 -27.73 -3.83
CA ASP A 475 2.20 -28.80 -3.22
C ASP A 475 3.25 -28.22 -2.25
N PHE A 476 3.89 -27.10 -2.62
CA PHE A 476 4.96 -26.52 -1.83
C PHE A 476 4.84 -24.98 -1.80
N VAL A 477 4.66 -24.42 -0.60
CA VAL A 477 4.65 -22.97 -0.38
C VAL A 477 5.86 -22.57 0.45
N LEU A 478 6.68 -21.70 -0.12
CA LEU A 478 7.86 -21.12 0.49
C LEU A 478 7.57 -19.72 0.99
N TYR A 479 7.89 -19.44 2.24
CA TYR A 479 7.86 -18.12 2.85
C TYR A 479 9.26 -17.70 3.33
N MET A 480 9.62 -16.44 3.08
CA MET A 480 10.84 -15.80 3.62
C MET A 480 10.40 -14.63 4.50
N ASN A 481 10.44 -14.79 5.81
CA ASN A 481 9.88 -13.80 6.74
C ASN A 481 10.76 -13.62 7.99
N THR A 482 10.57 -12.51 8.70
CA THR A 482 11.27 -12.17 9.95
C THR A 482 10.51 -12.66 11.18
N THR A 483 9.18 -12.65 11.14
CA THR A 483 8.25 -13.01 12.23
C THR A 483 7.13 -13.90 11.69
N LEU A 484 6.35 -14.52 12.58
CA LEU A 484 5.16 -15.26 12.17
C LEU A 484 4.02 -14.33 11.75
N ASN A 485 3.17 -14.82 10.86
CA ASN A 485 1.93 -14.17 10.47
C ASN A 485 0.85 -15.19 10.07
N GLN A 486 -0.38 -14.74 9.84
CA GLN A 486 -1.50 -15.62 9.50
C GLN A 486 -1.27 -16.45 8.22
N GLY A 487 -0.49 -15.95 7.27
CA GLY A 487 -0.17 -16.69 6.04
C GLY A 487 0.56 -17.99 6.31
N HIS A 488 1.41 -18.02 7.34
CA HIS A 488 2.13 -19.22 7.73
C HIS A 488 1.22 -20.33 8.33
N ILE A 489 0.04 -19.95 8.78
CA ILE A 489 -0.89 -20.85 9.47
C ILE A 489 -2.11 -21.15 8.59
N LEU A 490 -2.78 -20.13 8.08
CA LEU A 490 -4.01 -20.23 7.30
C LEU A 490 -3.77 -20.26 5.77
N GLY A 491 -2.59 -19.82 5.34
CA GLY A 491 -2.16 -19.79 3.94
C GLY A 491 -1.15 -20.88 3.58
N ARG A 492 -1.23 -22.05 4.19
CA ARG A 492 -0.32 -23.16 3.97
C ARG A 492 -0.62 -23.90 2.68
N GLY A 493 0.45 -24.42 2.02
CA GLY A 493 0.33 -25.49 1.02
C GLY A 493 0.32 -26.87 1.67
N LYS A 494 0.37 -27.93 0.83
CA LYS A 494 0.55 -29.30 1.34
C LYS A 494 1.84 -29.41 2.13
N THR A 495 2.95 -28.95 1.55
CA THR A 495 4.20 -28.70 2.28
C THR A 495 4.40 -27.19 2.40
N THR A 496 4.76 -26.73 3.59
CA THR A 496 5.07 -25.32 3.86
C THR A 496 6.42 -25.18 4.52
N LEU A 497 7.30 -24.37 3.92
CA LEU A 497 8.62 -24.06 4.44
C LEU A 497 8.71 -22.57 4.74
N ILE A 498 9.16 -22.21 5.95
CA ILE A 498 9.40 -20.83 6.34
C ILE A 498 10.91 -20.65 6.58
N LEU A 499 11.52 -19.75 5.83
CA LEU A 499 12.93 -19.37 5.99
C LEU A 499 13.04 -18.08 6.79
N PRO A 500 13.81 -18.07 7.88
CA PRO A 500 14.10 -16.86 8.63
C PRO A 500 15.07 -15.97 7.85
N VAL A 501 14.69 -14.70 7.65
CA VAL A 501 15.54 -13.74 6.95
C VAL A 501 15.93 -12.56 7.82
N LEU A 502 17.01 -11.89 7.47
CA LEU A 502 17.48 -10.67 8.09
C LEU A 502 16.50 -9.52 7.81
N ALA A 503 16.32 -8.65 8.80
CA ALA A 503 15.68 -7.35 8.53
C ALA A 503 16.66 -6.46 7.75
N ARG A 504 16.18 -5.48 6.98
CA ARG A 504 17.03 -4.65 6.12
C ARG A 504 18.14 -3.90 6.85
N ASP A 505 17.95 -3.54 8.12
CA ASP A 505 18.98 -2.92 8.96
C ASP A 505 19.90 -3.96 9.66
N GLU A 506 19.72 -5.24 9.36
CA GLU A 506 20.59 -6.35 9.77
C GLU A 506 21.40 -6.91 8.60
N GLU A 507 21.08 -6.49 7.36
CA GLU A 507 21.82 -6.91 6.18
C GLU A 507 23.30 -6.47 6.31
N PRO A 508 24.26 -7.37 6.08
CA PRO A 508 25.68 -7.02 6.22
C PRO A 508 26.19 -6.13 5.07
N GLN A 509 25.40 -6.01 4.00
CA GLN A 509 25.71 -5.22 2.83
C GLN A 509 24.65 -4.14 2.61
N PRO A 510 25.01 -2.98 1.99
CA PRO A 510 24.04 -1.93 1.68
C PRO A 510 22.89 -2.41 0.82
N THR A 511 21.70 -1.85 1.07
CA THR A 511 20.48 -2.10 0.28
C THR A 511 19.81 -0.81 -0.14
N THR A 512 19.03 -0.84 -1.22
CA THR A 512 18.30 0.33 -1.72
C THR A 512 16.78 0.14 -1.68
N GLN A 513 16.07 1.26 -1.64
CA GLN A 513 14.61 1.35 -1.78
C GLN A 513 14.19 2.62 -2.50
N GLU A 514 13.01 2.62 -3.11
CA GLU A 514 12.41 3.77 -3.77
C GLU A 514 11.21 4.29 -2.97
N SER A 515 11.23 5.59 -2.62
CA SER A 515 10.09 6.27 -1.99
C SER A 515 8.98 6.59 -2.99
N MET A 516 7.80 7.02 -2.51
CA MET A 516 6.69 7.42 -3.37
C MET A 516 6.96 8.71 -4.19
N PHE A 517 8.00 9.45 -3.86
CA PHE A 517 8.50 10.60 -4.63
C PHE A 517 9.57 10.19 -5.67
N SER A 518 9.66 8.91 -6.00
CA SER A 518 10.68 8.35 -6.92
C SER A 518 12.12 8.68 -6.47
N TYR A 519 12.35 8.72 -5.15
CA TYR A 519 13.65 8.97 -4.56
C TYR A 519 14.27 7.66 -4.07
N ILE A 520 15.47 7.37 -4.59
CA ILE A 520 16.26 6.20 -4.20
C ILE A 520 17.04 6.52 -2.93
N ARG A 521 16.82 5.69 -1.89
CA ARG A 521 17.54 5.72 -0.63
C ARG A 521 18.43 4.49 -0.49
N MET A 522 19.58 4.66 0.15
CA MET A 522 20.52 3.59 0.43
C MET A 522 20.69 3.41 1.93
N SER A 523 20.48 2.18 2.39
CA SER A 523 20.72 1.74 3.76
C SER A 523 22.10 1.08 3.86
N ASP A 524 22.86 1.39 4.89
CA ASP A 524 24.16 0.73 5.13
C ASP A 524 24.00 -0.72 5.64
N GLY A 525 22.81 -1.04 6.18
CA GLY A 525 22.58 -2.32 6.84
C GLY A 525 23.13 -2.34 8.26
N GLY A 526 23.63 -3.49 8.71
CA GLY A 526 24.14 -3.65 10.06
C GLY A 526 24.48 -5.08 10.44
N LYS A 527 24.64 -5.31 11.74
CA LYS A 527 24.92 -6.64 12.27
C LYS A 527 23.62 -7.40 12.54
N PRO A 528 23.56 -8.70 12.22
CA PRO A 528 22.43 -9.56 12.63
C PRO A 528 22.23 -9.53 14.14
N ARG A 529 20.96 -9.41 14.58
CA ARG A 529 20.58 -9.45 16.01
C ARG A 529 20.50 -10.88 16.54
N HIS A 530 20.25 -11.82 15.65
CA HIS A 530 20.10 -13.25 15.98
C HIS A 530 21.00 -14.11 15.10
N ILE A 531 21.47 -15.23 15.64
CA ILE A 531 22.14 -16.26 14.87
C ILE A 531 21.05 -17.08 14.13
N GLY A 532 21.30 -17.39 12.86
CA GLY A 532 20.46 -18.27 12.06
C GLY A 532 19.77 -17.62 10.87
N PRO A 533 19.12 -16.42 10.96
CA PRO A 533 18.60 -15.74 9.78
C PRO A 533 19.68 -15.45 8.74
N ARG A 534 19.33 -15.58 7.45
CA ARG A 534 20.23 -15.29 6.32
C ARG A 534 19.70 -14.12 5.48
N SER A 535 20.58 -13.49 4.72
CA SER A 535 20.23 -12.46 3.74
C SER A 535 19.27 -13.00 2.69
N GLU A 536 18.22 -12.25 2.36
CA GLU A 536 17.29 -12.57 1.25
C GLU A 536 18.07 -12.78 -0.05
N VAL A 537 19.03 -11.89 -0.36
CA VAL A 537 19.87 -11.95 -1.56
C VAL A 537 20.72 -13.22 -1.57
N SER A 538 21.39 -13.54 -0.45
CA SER A 538 22.28 -14.70 -0.41
C SER A 538 21.53 -16.02 -0.62
N VAL A 539 20.32 -16.15 -0.04
CA VAL A 539 19.47 -17.34 -0.19
C VAL A 539 18.99 -17.48 -1.64
N ILE A 540 18.51 -16.40 -2.26
CA ILE A 540 18.04 -16.40 -3.66
C ILE A 540 19.20 -16.78 -4.59
N ALA A 541 20.37 -16.16 -4.43
CA ALA A 541 21.56 -16.42 -5.26
C ALA A 541 22.06 -17.87 -5.12
N GLU A 542 22.01 -18.43 -3.91
CA GLU A 542 22.40 -19.83 -3.65
C GLU A 542 21.47 -20.82 -4.35
N ILE A 543 20.15 -20.62 -4.21
CA ILE A 543 19.16 -21.49 -4.87
C ILE A 543 19.29 -21.38 -6.38
N ALA A 544 19.41 -20.15 -6.92
CA ALA A 544 19.58 -19.93 -8.36
C ALA A 544 20.83 -20.60 -8.92
N GLY A 545 21.99 -20.48 -8.22
CA GLY A 545 23.23 -21.10 -8.62
C GLY A 545 23.21 -22.61 -8.59
N LYS A 546 22.46 -23.25 -7.65
CA LYS A 546 22.27 -24.71 -7.59
C LYS A 546 21.30 -25.21 -8.67
N LEU A 547 20.31 -24.39 -9.07
CA LEU A 547 19.23 -24.82 -9.96
C LEU A 547 19.54 -24.62 -11.44
N LEU A 548 20.27 -23.55 -11.79
CA LEU A 548 20.51 -23.06 -13.14
C LEU A 548 22.00 -23.09 -13.56
N PRO A 549 22.74 -24.23 -13.46
CA PRO A 549 24.09 -24.33 -13.96
C PRO A 549 24.15 -25.08 -15.31
N PRO A 550 25.02 -24.67 -16.27
CA PRO A 550 25.65 -23.36 -16.38
C PRO A 550 24.65 -22.30 -16.86
N HIS A 551 24.80 -21.05 -16.42
CA HIS A 551 23.87 -19.96 -16.77
C HIS A 551 24.66 -18.67 -17.09
N PRO A 552 24.21 -17.85 -18.09
CA PRO A 552 24.88 -16.58 -18.42
C PRO A 552 24.90 -15.57 -17.26
N ILE A 553 23.92 -15.64 -16.34
CA ILE A 553 23.90 -14.82 -15.14
C ILE A 553 24.87 -15.38 -14.10
N PRO A 554 25.81 -14.56 -13.58
CA PRO A 554 26.82 -15.00 -12.62
C PRO A 554 26.23 -15.04 -11.19
N TRP A 555 25.32 -15.98 -10.90
CA TRP A 555 24.58 -16.07 -9.64
C TRP A 555 25.45 -16.02 -8.39
N LYS A 556 26.68 -16.56 -8.44
CA LYS A 556 27.63 -16.53 -7.33
C LYS A 556 28.10 -15.11 -7.03
N GLU A 557 28.34 -14.30 -8.05
CA GLU A 557 28.81 -12.91 -7.92
C GLU A 557 27.67 -11.99 -7.50
N LEU A 558 26.41 -12.35 -7.80
CA LEU A 558 25.23 -11.62 -7.38
C LEU A 558 24.86 -11.81 -5.88
N ARG A 559 25.69 -12.53 -5.11
CA ARG A 559 25.67 -12.45 -3.66
C ARG A 559 26.16 -11.08 -3.15
N GLU A 560 26.98 -10.38 -3.94
CA GLU A 560 27.42 -9.02 -3.66
C GLU A 560 26.35 -8.04 -4.15
N HIS A 561 25.76 -7.28 -3.22
CA HIS A 561 24.66 -6.36 -3.50
C HIS A 561 25.05 -5.25 -4.48
N GLU A 562 26.31 -4.83 -4.48
CA GLU A 562 26.87 -3.86 -5.43
C GLU A 562 26.73 -4.34 -6.87
N ASN A 563 26.99 -5.62 -7.14
CA ASN A 563 26.85 -6.19 -8.49
C ASN A 563 25.40 -6.19 -8.96
N ILE A 564 24.44 -6.43 -8.05
CA ILE A 564 23.02 -6.30 -8.37
C ILE A 564 22.67 -4.85 -8.68
N ARG A 565 23.14 -3.88 -7.90
CA ARG A 565 22.92 -2.44 -8.17
C ARG A 565 23.50 -2.00 -9.50
N LYS A 566 24.71 -2.46 -9.84
CA LYS A 566 25.31 -2.22 -11.16
C LYS A 566 24.46 -2.81 -12.29
N MET A 567 23.92 -4.02 -12.10
CA MET A 567 23.01 -4.64 -13.06
C MET A 567 21.70 -3.84 -13.18
N ILE A 568 21.07 -3.41 -12.07
CA ILE A 568 19.90 -2.55 -12.09
C ILE A 568 20.19 -1.25 -12.84
N GLY A 569 21.33 -0.59 -12.55
CA GLY A 569 21.72 0.65 -13.20
C GLY A 569 21.95 0.55 -14.70
N SER A 570 22.42 -0.59 -15.18
CA SER A 570 22.62 -0.83 -16.63
C SER A 570 21.33 -1.21 -17.37
N ILE A 571 20.35 -1.83 -16.68
CA ILE A 571 19.19 -2.43 -17.31
C ILE A 571 17.93 -1.57 -17.15
N VAL A 572 17.70 -0.99 -15.96
CA VAL A 572 16.44 -0.30 -15.64
C VAL A 572 16.53 1.17 -16.00
N PRO A 573 15.72 1.68 -16.94
CA PRO A 573 15.75 3.08 -17.34
C PRO A 573 15.50 4.05 -16.18
N GLY A 574 16.35 5.09 -16.08
CA GLY A 574 16.32 6.09 -15.02
C GLY A 574 17.08 5.68 -13.74
N PHE A 575 17.66 4.48 -13.70
CA PHE A 575 18.44 3.98 -12.57
C PHE A 575 19.95 4.03 -12.82
N GLU A 576 20.43 4.72 -13.84
CA GLU A 576 21.84 4.77 -14.24
C GLU A 576 22.77 5.24 -13.11
N LYS A 577 22.26 6.09 -12.20
CA LYS A 577 23.00 6.55 -11.01
C LYS A 577 23.28 5.43 -9.99
N MET A 578 22.62 4.28 -10.11
CA MET A 578 22.92 3.07 -9.32
C MET A 578 24.30 2.50 -9.65
N LEU A 579 24.85 2.74 -10.84
CA LEU A 579 26.19 2.29 -11.24
C LEU A 579 27.29 2.80 -10.33
N THR A 580 27.11 3.99 -9.76
CA THR A 580 28.12 4.67 -8.91
C THR A 580 27.63 4.96 -7.49
N ILE A 581 26.46 4.48 -7.09
CA ILE A 581 25.89 4.80 -5.77
C ILE A 581 26.73 4.26 -4.62
N ASP A 582 27.43 3.12 -4.82
CA ASP A 582 28.29 2.52 -3.80
C ASP A 582 29.51 3.36 -3.49
N GLU A 583 30.08 4.04 -4.49
CA GLU A 583 31.20 4.94 -4.35
C GLU A 583 30.75 6.33 -3.89
N SER A 584 29.77 6.89 -4.57
CA SER A 584 29.31 8.26 -4.34
C SER A 584 28.52 8.42 -3.05
N LYS A 585 27.84 7.38 -2.59
CA LYS A 585 26.85 7.39 -1.49
C LYS A 585 25.75 8.46 -1.68
N LYS A 586 25.51 8.92 -2.92
CA LYS A 586 24.54 9.96 -3.25
C LYS A 586 23.21 9.33 -3.63
N GLU A 587 22.22 9.56 -2.78
CA GLU A 587 20.81 9.26 -3.03
C GLU A 587 20.25 10.22 -4.09
N PHE A 588 19.25 9.80 -4.87
CA PHE A 588 18.79 10.55 -6.03
C PHE A 588 17.34 10.35 -6.38
N HIS A 589 16.73 11.34 -7.03
CA HIS A 589 15.46 11.18 -7.74
C HIS A 589 15.68 10.45 -9.07
N ILE A 590 14.77 9.53 -9.41
CA ILE A 590 14.77 8.84 -10.70
C ILE A 590 14.35 9.84 -11.77
N ASP A 591 15.19 10.00 -12.79
CA ASP A 591 14.98 10.96 -13.86
C ASP A 591 13.70 10.62 -14.68
N GLY A 592 13.03 11.65 -15.20
CA GLY A 592 11.83 11.52 -16.04
C GLY A 592 10.52 11.18 -15.32
N ARG A 593 10.51 11.05 -13.97
CA ARG A 593 9.28 10.71 -13.23
C ARG A 593 8.55 11.92 -12.66
N THR A 594 9.28 12.94 -12.22
CA THR A 594 8.71 14.20 -11.78
C THR A 594 8.35 15.05 -13.00
N LEU A 595 7.13 15.58 -13.05
CA LEU A 595 6.64 16.37 -14.17
C LEU A 595 6.61 17.86 -13.78
N HIS A 596 7.75 18.54 -13.91
CA HIS A 596 7.89 19.99 -13.68
C HIS A 596 7.75 20.85 -14.95
N SER A 597 7.54 20.21 -16.08
CA SER A 597 7.19 20.83 -17.37
C SER A 597 6.02 20.07 -18.01
N PRO A 598 5.21 20.68 -18.85
CA PRO A 598 4.06 20.04 -19.47
C PRO A 598 4.46 19.15 -20.67
N GLN A 599 5.50 18.34 -20.47
CA GLN A 599 5.96 17.30 -21.39
C GLN A 599 5.62 15.95 -20.79
N PHE A 600 4.69 15.26 -21.41
CA PHE A 600 4.17 13.99 -20.89
C PHE A 600 4.81 12.82 -21.65
N PRO A 601 5.26 11.76 -20.95
CA PRO A 601 5.85 10.57 -21.60
C PRO A 601 4.78 9.68 -22.24
N THR A 602 3.91 10.27 -23.03
CA THR A 602 2.91 9.61 -23.89
C THR A 602 3.40 9.60 -25.34
N ALA A 603 2.77 8.81 -26.19
CA ALA A 603 3.19 8.66 -27.58
C ALA A 603 3.25 9.98 -28.38
N ASN A 604 2.43 10.97 -28.02
CA ASN A 604 2.39 12.29 -28.68
C ASN A 604 2.81 13.46 -27.79
N GLY A 605 3.38 13.19 -26.61
CA GLY A 605 3.85 14.20 -25.68
C GLY A 605 2.75 14.95 -24.92
N LYS A 606 1.47 14.59 -25.10
CA LYS A 606 0.32 15.26 -24.49
C LYS A 606 -0.38 14.40 -23.45
N ALA A 607 -0.90 15.01 -22.38
CA ALA A 607 -1.79 14.37 -21.43
C ALA A 607 -3.17 14.10 -22.08
N LYS A 608 -3.91 13.13 -21.53
CA LYS A 608 -5.21 12.73 -22.08
C LYS A 608 -6.31 12.81 -21.03
N PHE A 609 -7.37 13.58 -21.34
CA PHE A 609 -8.62 13.49 -20.60
C PHE A 609 -9.32 12.16 -20.86
N GLN A 610 -9.89 11.58 -19.80
CA GLN A 610 -10.62 10.32 -19.88
C GLN A 610 -12.11 10.55 -19.57
N VAL A 611 -12.99 9.95 -20.35
CA VAL A 611 -14.41 9.92 -20.05
C VAL A 611 -14.66 8.77 -19.06
N CYS A 612 -15.24 9.10 -17.90
CA CYS A 612 -15.50 8.13 -16.84
C CYS A 612 -17.02 8.01 -16.62
N PRO A 613 -17.60 6.83 -16.82
CA PRO A 613 -19.01 6.64 -16.50
C PRO A 613 -19.25 6.79 -14.99
N LEU A 614 -20.43 7.26 -14.60
CA LEU A 614 -20.84 7.20 -13.20
C LEU A 614 -21.06 5.74 -12.81
N PRO A 615 -20.47 5.29 -11.68
CA PRO A 615 -20.72 3.95 -11.19
C PRO A 615 -22.19 3.83 -10.74
N ASP A 616 -22.78 2.67 -10.98
CA ASP A 616 -24.05 2.33 -10.36
C ASP A 616 -23.81 2.06 -8.87
N ILE A 617 -24.06 3.08 -8.07
CA ILE A 617 -24.05 2.97 -6.61
C ILE A 617 -25.46 2.54 -6.22
N SER A 618 -25.70 1.24 -6.29
CA SER A 618 -26.86 0.66 -5.64
C SER A 618 -26.70 0.89 -4.13
N ASN A 619 -27.26 2.02 -3.66
CA ASN A 619 -27.35 2.28 -2.23
C ASN A 619 -28.04 1.08 -1.61
N GLY A 620 -27.35 0.33 -0.75
CA GLY A 620 -27.88 -0.81 -0.01
C GLY A 620 -29.11 -0.47 0.86
N THR A 621 -29.67 0.71 0.67
CA THR A 621 -30.67 1.39 1.50
C THR A 621 -32.12 0.97 1.22
N SER A 622 -32.41 0.14 0.22
CA SER A 622 -33.82 -0.24 -0.06
C SER A 622 -34.35 -1.36 0.85
N ALA A 623 -33.50 -2.16 1.47
CA ALA A 623 -33.90 -3.20 2.41
C ALA A 623 -33.36 -2.90 3.82
N LYS A 624 -34.18 -3.15 4.83
CA LYS A 624 -33.84 -2.97 6.24
C LYS A 624 -32.55 -3.73 6.61
N ASN A 625 -31.60 -3.03 7.22
CA ASN A 625 -30.30 -3.56 7.67
C ASN A 625 -29.28 -3.89 6.55
N ASN A 626 -29.47 -3.39 5.33
CA ASN A 626 -28.46 -3.44 4.28
C ASN A 626 -27.53 -2.23 4.37
N PHE A 627 -26.23 -2.46 4.26
CA PHE A 627 -25.20 -1.41 4.34
C PHE A 627 -24.10 -1.64 3.31
N THR A 628 -23.43 -0.54 2.94
CA THR A 628 -22.17 -0.61 2.20
C THR A 628 -21.00 -0.60 3.18
N LEU A 629 -20.23 -1.69 3.20
CA LEU A 629 -19.06 -1.89 4.05
C LEU A 629 -17.80 -1.36 3.35
N MET A 630 -17.01 -0.60 4.10
CA MET A 630 -15.63 -0.22 3.76
C MET A 630 -14.67 -0.81 4.79
N THR A 631 -13.69 -1.62 4.33
CA THR A 631 -12.62 -2.09 5.22
C THR A 631 -11.66 -0.97 5.56
N VAL A 632 -11.19 -0.89 6.80
CA VAL A 632 -10.26 0.15 7.27
C VAL A 632 -9.11 -0.44 8.08
N ARG A 633 -8.00 0.30 8.16
CA ARG A 633 -6.87 -0.01 9.05
C ARG A 633 -6.96 0.80 10.32
N SER A 634 -6.50 0.20 11.43
CA SER A 634 -6.38 0.93 12.71
C SER A 634 -5.08 1.73 12.77
N GLU A 635 -4.99 2.63 13.75
CA GLU A 635 -3.74 3.35 14.04
C GLU A 635 -2.64 2.38 14.49
N GLY A 636 -2.95 1.35 15.26
CA GLY A 636 -2.01 0.31 15.71
C GLY A 636 -1.69 -0.75 14.64
N GLN A 637 -1.82 -0.44 13.34
CA GLN A 637 -1.64 -1.39 12.25
C GLN A 637 -0.84 -0.77 11.10
N PHE A 638 -0.08 -1.59 10.40
CA PHE A 638 0.53 -1.22 9.12
C PHE A 638 0.38 -2.35 8.11
N ASN A 639 -0.38 -2.10 7.04
CA ASN A 639 -0.84 -3.11 6.07
C ASN A 639 -1.50 -4.30 6.79
N THR A 640 -1.03 -5.53 6.61
CA THR A 640 -1.55 -6.74 7.28
C THR A 640 -1.00 -6.94 8.68
N VAL A 641 0.02 -6.18 9.10
CA VAL A 641 0.65 -6.33 10.42
C VAL A 641 -0.12 -5.52 11.45
N VAL A 642 -0.66 -6.21 12.44
CA VAL A 642 -1.38 -5.61 13.58
C VAL A 642 -0.45 -5.57 14.78
N TYR A 643 -0.15 -4.40 15.29
CA TYR A 643 0.72 -4.17 16.45
C TYR A 643 -0.05 -3.91 17.74
N GLU A 644 -1.31 -3.46 17.63
CA GLU A 644 -2.19 -3.20 18.77
C GLU A 644 -3.64 -3.50 18.39
N LEU A 645 -4.42 -3.98 19.38
CA LEU A 645 -5.85 -4.21 19.20
C LEU A 645 -6.66 -2.90 19.28
N GLN A 646 -6.15 -1.92 20.01
CA GLN A 646 -6.79 -0.62 20.18
C GLN A 646 -6.52 0.30 18.97
N ASP A 647 -7.56 1.00 18.56
CA ASP A 647 -7.43 2.17 17.67
C ASP A 647 -7.65 3.45 18.49
N ARG A 648 -6.56 4.01 19.00
CA ARG A 648 -6.59 5.18 19.89
C ARG A 648 -7.11 6.42 19.19
N TYR A 649 -6.88 6.53 17.87
CA TYR A 649 -7.30 7.71 17.10
C TYR A 649 -8.81 7.73 16.87
N ARG A 650 -9.45 6.54 16.78
CA ARG A 650 -10.91 6.43 16.74
C ARG A 650 -11.56 6.21 18.11
N GLY A 651 -10.76 5.98 19.17
CA GLY A 651 -11.27 5.68 20.51
C GLY A 651 -11.80 4.24 20.65
N ILE A 652 -11.38 3.32 19.80
CA ILE A 652 -11.84 1.95 19.75
C ILE A 652 -10.92 1.05 20.56
N ARG A 653 -11.49 0.19 21.43
CA ARG A 653 -10.72 -0.69 22.34
C ARG A 653 -10.40 -2.06 21.76
N SER A 654 -11.19 -2.55 20.81
CA SER A 654 -11.03 -3.87 20.20
C SER A 654 -11.33 -3.81 18.71
N ARG A 655 -10.95 -4.85 17.97
CA ARG A 655 -11.13 -4.90 16.51
C ARG A 655 -12.41 -5.61 16.08
N ASP A 656 -13.09 -6.29 17.01
CA ASP A 656 -14.36 -6.99 16.83
C ASP A 656 -15.56 -6.03 16.85
N VAL A 657 -15.52 -5.01 15.99
CA VAL A 657 -16.52 -3.94 15.95
C VAL A 657 -17.03 -3.64 14.55
N VAL A 658 -18.27 -3.18 14.49
CA VAL A 658 -18.87 -2.49 13.34
C VAL A 658 -19.02 -1.02 13.71
N LEU A 659 -18.33 -0.15 13.00
CA LEU A 659 -18.43 1.30 13.17
C LEU A 659 -19.57 1.81 12.28
N MET A 660 -20.56 2.46 12.87
CA MET A 660 -21.83 2.74 12.23
C MET A 660 -22.35 4.15 12.55
N ASN A 661 -23.06 4.76 11.60
CA ASN A 661 -23.70 6.05 11.83
C ASN A 661 -24.71 5.97 13.00
N PRO A 662 -24.75 6.92 13.93
CA PRO A 662 -25.71 6.95 15.04
C PRO A 662 -27.19 6.91 14.60
N GLU A 663 -27.52 7.54 13.48
CA GLU A 663 -28.90 7.55 12.94
C GLU A 663 -29.28 6.16 12.41
N ASP A 664 -28.34 5.47 11.74
CA ASP A 664 -28.55 4.11 11.24
C ASP A 664 -28.69 3.10 12.40
N ILE A 665 -27.96 3.30 13.50
CA ILE A 665 -28.10 2.48 14.71
C ILE A 665 -29.54 2.60 15.25
N LEU A 666 -30.05 3.83 15.35
CA LEU A 666 -31.40 4.08 15.89
C LEU A 666 -32.49 3.59 14.94
N SER A 667 -32.43 3.93 13.65
CA SER A 667 -33.43 3.56 12.65
C SER A 667 -33.47 2.05 12.38
N GLY A 668 -32.30 1.38 12.42
CA GLY A 668 -32.18 -0.08 12.35
C GLY A 668 -32.66 -0.80 13.62
N GLY A 669 -32.95 -0.04 14.70
CA GLY A 669 -33.34 -0.58 16.02
C GLY A 669 -32.20 -1.29 16.73
N PHE A 670 -30.95 -0.94 16.41
CA PHE A 670 -29.75 -1.45 17.10
C PHE A 670 -29.41 -0.63 18.32
N ARG A 671 -28.45 -1.13 19.12
CA ARG A 671 -27.90 -0.45 20.30
C ARG A 671 -26.37 -0.49 20.28
N GLU A 672 -25.72 0.53 20.85
CA GLU A 672 -24.29 0.51 21.10
C GLU A 672 -23.87 -0.70 21.93
N GLY A 673 -22.81 -1.39 21.54
CA GLY A 673 -22.31 -2.60 22.18
C GLY A 673 -23.11 -3.88 21.88
N GLN A 674 -24.23 -3.80 21.17
CA GLN A 674 -25.01 -4.96 20.76
C GLN A 674 -24.17 -5.85 19.84
N LYS A 675 -24.21 -7.15 20.08
CA LYS A 675 -23.58 -8.14 19.19
C LYS A 675 -24.39 -8.32 17.92
N VAL A 676 -23.68 -8.40 16.81
CA VAL A 676 -24.24 -8.62 15.48
C VAL A 676 -23.35 -9.54 14.66
N THR A 677 -23.98 -10.23 13.73
CA THR A 677 -23.31 -10.92 12.63
C THR A 677 -23.44 -10.06 11.36
N VAL A 678 -22.33 -9.85 10.68
CA VAL A 678 -22.29 -9.23 9.37
C VAL A 678 -22.07 -10.30 8.33
N LYS A 679 -22.90 -10.32 7.27
CA LYS A 679 -22.82 -11.36 6.24
C LYS A 679 -23.12 -10.84 4.84
N ASN A 680 -22.65 -11.57 3.85
CA ASN A 680 -23.02 -11.46 2.44
C ASN A 680 -22.83 -12.82 1.74
N ALA A 681 -22.90 -12.84 0.41
CA ALA A 681 -22.72 -14.07 -0.37
C ALA A 681 -21.30 -14.67 -0.26
N THR A 682 -20.27 -13.86 0.09
CA THR A 682 -18.89 -14.32 0.23
C THR A 682 -18.65 -15.03 1.56
N GLY A 683 -19.21 -14.51 2.65
CA GLY A 683 -18.99 -15.06 3.98
C GLY A 683 -19.76 -14.34 5.07
N GLU A 684 -19.38 -14.67 6.31
CA GLU A 684 -19.96 -14.06 7.50
C GLU A 684 -18.92 -13.89 8.61
N LEU A 685 -19.14 -12.90 9.46
CA LEU A 685 -18.34 -12.60 10.64
C LEU A 685 -19.29 -12.28 11.81
N ALA A 686 -19.31 -13.16 12.81
CA ALA A 686 -20.15 -13.09 13.99
C ALA A 686 -19.45 -12.45 15.19
N GLY A 687 -20.22 -12.14 16.25
CA GLY A 687 -19.70 -11.65 17.53
C GLY A 687 -19.22 -10.20 17.53
N LEU A 688 -19.55 -9.44 16.48
CA LEU A 688 -19.13 -8.04 16.34
C LEU A 688 -19.99 -7.13 17.17
N LYS A 689 -19.38 -6.11 17.78
CA LYS A 689 -20.08 -5.09 18.58
C LYS A 689 -20.33 -3.82 17.78
N ILE A 690 -21.56 -3.34 17.80
CA ILE A 690 -21.89 -2.05 17.20
C ILE A 690 -21.24 -0.91 17.97
N HIS A 691 -20.55 -0.02 17.26
CA HIS A 691 -19.96 1.19 17.84
C HIS A 691 -20.35 2.42 17.02
N PRO A 692 -20.92 3.47 17.64
CA PRO A 692 -21.30 4.68 16.93
C PRO A 692 -20.05 5.44 16.44
N PHE A 693 -20.06 5.80 15.15
CA PHE A 693 -18.95 6.51 14.51
C PHE A 693 -19.47 7.52 13.48
N PRO A 694 -18.82 8.69 13.31
CA PRO A 694 -19.26 9.71 12.36
C PRO A 694 -18.91 9.32 10.92
N ILE A 695 -19.67 8.39 10.39
CA ILE A 695 -19.65 7.96 8.98
C ILE A 695 -20.97 8.38 8.32
N ARG A 696 -20.96 8.52 7.00
CA ARG A 696 -22.17 8.78 6.25
C ARG A 696 -23.21 7.66 6.44
N SER A 697 -24.50 8.00 6.61
CA SER A 697 -25.61 7.05 6.72
C SER A 697 -25.63 6.06 5.53
N GLY A 698 -26.03 4.83 5.79
CA GLY A 698 -26.01 3.71 4.84
C GLY A 698 -24.63 3.04 4.69
N ASN A 699 -23.59 3.54 5.36
CA ASN A 699 -22.24 3.00 5.28
C ASN A 699 -21.76 2.51 6.64
N ILE A 700 -20.92 1.48 6.64
CA ILE A 700 -20.28 0.92 7.84
C ILE A 700 -18.78 0.68 7.61
N LEU A 701 -18.01 0.64 8.71
CA LEU A 701 -16.59 0.32 8.69
C LEU A 701 -16.30 -0.93 9.52
N MET A 702 -15.39 -1.75 9.04
CA MET A 702 -14.79 -2.88 9.78
C MET A 702 -13.30 -2.94 9.54
N TYR A 703 -12.57 -3.52 10.48
CA TYR A 703 -11.11 -3.61 10.38
C TYR A 703 -10.66 -4.70 9.42
N TYR A 704 -9.65 -4.36 8.64
CA TYR A 704 -8.86 -5.24 7.79
C TYR A 704 -7.64 -5.76 8.60
N PRO A 705 -7.21 -7.04 8.52
CA PRO A 705 -7.67 -8.05 7.56
C PRO A 705 -8.88 -8.89 8.01
N GLU A 706 -9.40 -8.70 9.20
CA GLU A 706 -10.45 -9.54 9.78
C GLU A 706 -11.71 -9.57 8.90
N ALA A 707 -12.07 -8.42 8.32
CA ALA A 707 -13.22 -8.30 7.42
C ALA A 707 -13.02 -8.93 6.02
N ASN A 708 -11.83 -9.46 5.69
CA ASN A 708 -11.56 -10.01 4.36
C ASN A 708 -12.44 -11.21 4.00
N VAL A 709 -12.98 -11.92 5.00
CA VAL A 709 -13.95 -13.00 4.80
C VAL A 709 -15.24 -12.53 4.13
N LEU A 710 -15.54 -11.22 4.21
CA LEU A 710 -16.70 -10.58 3.58
C LEU A 710 -16.36 -9.93 2.23
N VAL A 711 -15.10 -9.81 1.88
CA VAL A 711 -14.67 -9.11 0.67
C VAL A 711 -14.80 -10.05 -0.53
N PRO A 712 -15.68 -9.76 -1.51
CA PRO A 712 -15.78 -10.59 -2.70
C PRO A 712 -14.53 -10.44 -3.59
N ARG A 713 -14.30 -11.38 -4.50
CA ARG A 713 -13.18 -11.35 -5.45
C ARG A 713 -13.38 -10.39 -6.63
N ASN A 714 -14.41 -9.54 -6.57
CA ASN A 714 -14.63 -8.48 -7.55
C ASN A 714 -13.42 -7.55 -7.58
N HIS A 715 -13.00 -7.17 -8.77
CA HIS A 715 -11.82 -6.34 -8.97
C HIS A 715 -12.04 -5.34 -10.11
N ASP A 716 -11.25 -4.32 -10.14
CA ASP A 716 -11.12 -3.40 -11.26
C ASP A 716 -10.61 -4.15 -12.49
N THR A 717 -11.32 -4.04 -13.60
CA THR A 717 -11.05 -4.83 -14.82
C THR A 717 -9.71 -4.48 -15.48
N GLN A 718 -9.24 -3.26 -15.30
CA GLN A 718 -8.02 -2.75 -15.92
C GLN A 718 -6.78 -3.00 -15.03
N SER A 719 -6.87 -2.68 -13.74
CA SER A 719 -5.75 -2.81 -12.80
C SER A 719 -5.69 -4.13 -12.08
N LYS A 720 -6.76 -4.95 -12.12
CA LYS A 720 -6.89 -6.18 -11.35
C LYS A 720 -6.82 -5.99 -9.83
N THR A 721 -7.07 -4.77 -9.36
CA THR A 721 -7.13 -4.46 -7.93
C THR A 721 -8.47 -4.88 -7.35
N PRO A 722 -8.51 -5.71 -6.28
CA PRO A 722 -9.77 -6.10 -5.65
C PRO A 722 -10.51 -4.94 -4.99
N SER A 723 -11.84 -5.03 -4.96
CA SER A 723 -12.71 -4.02 -4.37
C SER A 723 -12.91 -4.24 -2.87
N PHE A 724 -12.06 -3.66 -2.04
CA PHE A 724 -12.13 -3.74 -0.57
C PHE A 724 -13.01 -2.66 0.06
N LYS A 725 -13.56 -1.73 -0.72
CA LYS A 725 -14.21 -0.52 -0.18
C LYS A 725 -15.70 -0.41 -0.47
N SER A 726 -16.22 -1.13 -1.42
CA SER A 726 -17.65 -1.07 -1.76
C SER A 726 -18.24 -2.47 -1.70
N ILE A 727 -18.61 -2.92 -0.48
CA ILE A 727 -19.06 -4.28 -0.22
C ILE A 727 -20.47 -4.24 0.35
N ASN A 728 -21.43 -4.82 -0.35
CA ASN A 728 -22.80 -4.93 0.16
C ASN A 728 -22.86 -6.02 1.23
N VAL A 729 -23.41 -5.68 2.39
CA VAL A 729 -23.56 -6.56 3.54
C VAL A 729 -24.88 -6.37 4.26
N VAL A 730 -25.31 -7.40 4.96
CA VAL A 730 -26.49 -7.39 5.83
C VAL A 730 -26.04 -7.54 7.28
N LEU A 731 -26.60 -6.71 8.17
CA LEU A 731 -26.43 -6.84 9.62
C LEU A 731 -27.58 -7.64 10.22
N MET A 732 -27.23 -8.66 11.00
CA MET A 732 -28.16 -9.49 11.76
C MET A 732 -27.88 -9.36 13.24
N ARG A 733 -28.91 -9.24 14.05
CA ARG A 733 -28.79 -9.26 15.52
C ARG A 733 -28.42 -10.68 15.96
N GLU A 734 -27.56 -10.77 16.95
CA GLU A 734 -27.37 -11.99 17.72
C GLU A 734 -28.27 -11.92 18.96
N GLU A 735 -28.91 -13.04 19.25
CA GLU A 735 -29.77 -13.19 20.44
C GLU A 735 -28.98 -13.15 21.76
#